data_9cea66d28e6ca353ac8680ef1eed2069
#
_entry.id   9cea66d28e6ca353ac8680ef1eed2069
#
_cell.length_a   1.000
_cell.length_b   1.000
_cell.length_c   1.000
_cell.angle_alpha   90.00
_cell.angle_beta   90.00
_cell.angle_gamma   90.00
#
_symmetry.space_group_name_H-M   'P 1'
#
loop_
_entity.id
_entity.type
_entity.pdbx_description
1 polymer ?
#
loop_
_entity_poly.entity_id
_entity_poly.type
_entity_poly.pdbx_seq_one_letter_code
_entity_poly.pdbx_strand_id
1 'polypeptide(L)'
;MQALNGMVRHVVTRTAAFLHQLSLTLLLITVAMGVSGRVHAASPDPQLASKIDAATFEVVIPRAVDDPLTYEKPLPLDLMPYQERTDKYFSIGTAFSIGNNRYVTAGHVLMVAVGDLTGAPALRDASGHVYAIDKIEKFSLQQDFVMFSLKEQPNNAALDVNAKPALNSVVYAVGNALGTGVVIRDGLYTSDTPEDENGRWKWMRFSAAASPGNSGGPLLDEQGRVIGVVLMKSANENLNYALPIAEVLNASGNAAVIDKRMSYQLDVLSNHQNSSFKGQFSLPKSYADFESAYLKLSDSNSDDMLKALLQSQGDNLFPHGAGSNEILYSSPDLSYFPSLIVLSNSGQWNYEGREFGRVPLSGSGYVASGLVGQNMLMHLRRPDDLKASTFYNDPKQVMDMVLKTGFFIRPVGPERIKITSMGKPKSDTKYTDGWQREWRVYVWDEPFANIQVVMFALPVPDGYAIMLRMNPAAVTHDSMIDMKALTDFFNVDFGGSLAQWKDFLSDSSLLSGPLKDTHIDFDYGKRFSYSSGRIAFNYPSSLQEVATDNVLGVGFGYYYSHNGKIDLETSDVQVRINVTDPDRINVRRHVAPSPDLDDSFKAAWGKLLHKQHPYDAVAYNDGDEMDIAAVVDPGSTATPTELYTVFYGTQGTHQPSDMKTKLDELMKQFKIKSP
;
A
#
# COMPACT_ATOMS: atom_id res chain seq x y z
N MET A 1 38.02 -18.80 41.72
CA MET A 1 39.31 -19.30 41.23
C MET A 1 39.41 -20.83 41.07
N GLN A 2 38.34 -21.61 41.31
CA GLN A 2 38.33 -23.09 41.07
C GLN A 2 37.71 -23.54 39.75
N ALA A 3 37.02 -22.67 39.00
CA ALA A 3 36.40 -23.00 37.71
C ALA A 3 37.34 -22.83 36.49
N LEU A 4 38.49 -22.16 36.65
CA LEU A 4 39.41 -21.90 35.53
C LEU A 4 40.45 -23.01 35.33
N ASN A 5 40.72 -23.84 36.36
CA ASN A 5 41.71 -24.94 36.29
C ASN A 5 41.16 -26.25 35.68
N GLY A 6 39.84 -26.39 35.56
CA GLY A 6 39.22 -27.58 34.91
C GLY A 6 39.21 -27.48 33.39
N MET A 7 39.20 -26.28 32.84
CA MET A 7 39.06 -26.05 31.39
C MET A 7 40.38 -26.20 30.62
N VAL A 8 41.50 -25.94 31.27
CA VAL A 8 42.84 -26.01 30.63
C VAL A 8 43.34 -27.44 30.50
N ARG A 9 42.98 -28.38 31.43
CA ARG A 9 43.35 -29.80 31.33
C ARG A 9 42.57 -30.59 30.24
N HIS A 10 41.37 -30.13 29.86
CA HIS A 10 40.57 -30.79 28.80
C HIS A 10 40.96 -30.36 27.39
N VAL A 11 41.61 -29.22 27.21
CA VAL A 11 42.03 -28.71 25.88
C VAL A 11 43.35 -29.38 25.45
N VAL A 12 44.29 -29.67 26.39
CA VAL A 12 45.60 -30.24 26.03
C VAL A 12 45.54 -31.74 25.67
N THR A 13 44.58 -32.51 26.20
CA THR A 13 44.41 -33.93 25.85
C THR A 13 43.65 -34.13 24.55
N ARG A 14 42.88 -33.15 24.09
CA ARG A 14 42.18 -33.26 22.79
C ARG A 14 43.05 -32.82 21.61
N THR A 15 44.03 -31.94 21.80
CA THR A 15 44.96 -31.51 20.74
C THR A 15 45.96 -32.59 20.34
N ALA A 16 46.40 -33.44 21.25
CA ALA A 16 47.33 -34.53 20.93
C ALA A 16 46.63 -35.69 20.13
N ALA A 17 45.34 -35.96 20.41
CA ALA A 17 44.56 -36.95 19.66
C ALA A 17 44.18 -36.44 18.27
N PHE A 18 43.97 -35.13 18.12
CA PHE A 18 43.65 -34.46 16.85
C PHE A 18 44.82 -34.43 15.88
N LEU A 19 46.06 -34.27 16.38
CA LEU A 19 47.26 -34.25 15.55
C LEU A 19 47.65 -35.68 15.07
N HIS A 20 47.30 -36.75 15.80
CA HIS A 20 47.52 -38.10 15.34
C HIS A 20 46.50 -38.56 14.30
N GLN A 21 45.25 -38.08 14.37
CA GLN A 21 44.25 -38.33 13.32
C GLN A 21 44.54 -37.51 12.04
N LEU A 22 45.09 -36.30 12.18
CA LEU A 22 45.42 -35.47 11.02
C LEU A 22 46.58 -36.04 10.20
N SER A 23 47.58 -36.71 10.82
CA SER A 23 48.71 -37.33 10.13
C SER A 23 48.31 -38.64 9.40
N LEU A 24 47.33 -39.41 9.95
CA LEU A 24 46.80 -40.60 9.25
C LEU A 24 45.90 -40.23 8.08
N THR A 25 45.13 -39.15 8.19
CA THR A 25 44.27 -38.64 7.10
C THR A 25 45.09 -38.03 5.99
N LEU A 26 46.20 -37.40 6.27
CA LEU A 26 47.11 -36.84 5.24
C LEU A 26 47.82 -37.91 4.42
N LEU A 27 48.12 -39.08 5.04
CA LEU A 27 48.73 -40.21 4.32
C LEU A 27 47.75 -40.96 3.44
N LEU A 28 46.44 -40.97 3.78
CA LEU A 28 45.37 -41.55 2.94
C LEU A 28 45.01 -40.62 1.76
N ILE A 29 45.15 -39.32 1.92
CA ILE A 29 44.90 -38.34 0.84
C ILE A 29 46.00 -38.39 -0.23
N THR A 30 47.26 -38.66 0.15
CA THR A 30 48.36 -38.76 -0.82
C THR A 30 48.33 -40.06 -1.67
N VAL A 31 47.68 -41.11 -1.22
CA VAL A 31 47.50 -42.36 -2.00
C VAL A 31 46.25 -42.26 -2.93
N ALA A 32 45.27 -41.42 -2.60
CA ALA A 32 44.10 -41.18 -3.44
C ALA A 32 44.31 -40.18 -4.58
N MET A 33 45.43 -39.44 -4.59
CA MET A 33 45.75 -38.50 -5.65
C MET A 33 46.43 -39.12 -6.92
N GLY A 34 46.53 -40.44 -7.00
CA GLY A 34 47.06 -41.16 -8.15
C GLY A 34 46.07 -41.45 -9.28
N VAL A 35 44.78 -41.18 -9.08
CA VAL A 35 43.75 -41.32 -10.13
C VAL A 35 42.88 -40.06 -10.10
N SER A 36 43.48 -38.89 -10.26
CA SER A 36 42.73 -37.70 -10.62
C SER A 36 42.42 -37.81 -12.13
N GLY A 37 41.31 -38.43 -12.44
CA GLY A 37 40.59 -38.03 -13.62
C GLY A 37 40.42 -36.51 -13.50
N ARG A 38 41.03 -35.73 -14.39
CA ARG A 38 40.83 -34.29 -14.47
C ARG A 38 39.34 -34.08 -14.63
N VAL A 39 38.65 -33.68 -13.57
CA VAL A 39 37.35 -33.05 -13.70
C VAL A 39 37.64 -31.72 -14.39
N HIS A 40 37.66 -31.74 -15.71
CA HIS A 40 37.62 -30.53 -16.49
C HIS A 40 36.23 -29.93 -16.21
N ALA A 41 36.18 -28.73 -15.66
CA ALA A 41 35.03 -27.89 -15.87
C ALA A 41 34.76 -27.91 -17.38
N ALA A 42 33.60 -28.40 -17.78
CA ALA A 42 33.29 -28.56 -19.19
C ALA A 42 32.95 -27.18 -19.76
N SER A 43 34.00 -26.40 -20.08
CA SER A 43 33.80 -25.17 -20.84
C SER A 43 33.39 -25.53 -22.26
N PRO A 44 32.38 -24.90 -22.85
CA PRO A 44 32.00 -25.12 -24.23
C PRO A 44 33.19 -24.79 -25.16
N ASP A 45 33.26 -25.46 -26.30
CA ASP A 45 34.16 -25.13 -27.38
C ASP A 45 34.08 -23.64 -27.72
N PRO A 46 35.20 -22.95 -28.02
CA PRO A 46 35.23 -21.53 -28.37
C PRO A 46 34.27 -21.11 -29.51
N GLN A 47 34.05 -21.97 -30.51
CA GLN A 47 33.08 -21.71 -31.58
C GLN A 47 31.65 -21.77 -31.07
N LEU A 48 31.35 -22.75 -30.21
CA LEU A 48 30.06 -22.86 -29.55
C LEU A 48 29.82 -21.70 -28.59
N ALA A 49 30.81 -21.29 -27.80
CA ALA A 49 30.72 -20.14 -26.91
C ALA A 49 30.41 -18.86 -27.71
N SER A 50 31.07 -18.64 -28.84
CA SER A 50 30.78 -17.49 -29.72
C SER A 50 29.37 -17.51 -30.32
N LYS A 51 28.86 -18.70 -30.71
CA LYS A 51 27.47 -18.87 -31.17
C LYS A 51 26.47 -18.55 -30.04
N ILE A 52 26.74 -19.03 -28.83
CA ILE A 52 25.90 -18.79 -27.66
C ILE A 52 25.84 -17.28 -27.34
N ASP A 53 26.99 -16.62 -27.30
CA ASP A 53 27.09 -15.18 -27.04
C ASP A 53 26.32 -14.36 -28.08
N ALA A 54 26.48 -14.68 -29.37
CA ALA A 54 25.80 -13.99 -30.47
C ALA A 54 24.26 -14.19 -30.46
N ALA A 55 23.76 -15.25 -29.85
CA ALA A 55 22.33 -15.59 -29.79
C ALA A 55 21.67 -15.26 -28.41
N THR A 56 22.45 -14.71 -27.46
CA THR A 56 21.99 -14.38 -26.11
C THR A 56 22.04 -12.87 -25.92
N PHE A 57 20.98 -12.32 -25.31
CA PHE A 57 20.77 -10.89 -25.17
C PHE A 57 20.41 -10.56 -23.72
N GLU A 58 20.74 -9.35 -23.28
CA GLU A 58 20.16 -8.77 -22.09
C GLU A 58 18.75 -8.27 -22.39
N VAL A 59 17.83 -8.45 -21.44
CA VAL A 59 16.57 -7.71 -21.42
C VAL A 59 16.78 -6.47 -20.59
N VAL A 60 16.50 -5.31 -21.16
CA VAL A 60 16.76 -4.00 -20.55
C VAL A 60 15.54 -3.10 -20.60
N ILE A 61 15.41 -2.22 -19.60
CA ILE A 61 14.46 -1.10 -19.59
C ILE A 61 15.23 0.22 -19.58
N PRO A 62 14.70 1.31 -20.19
CA PRO A 62 15.35 2.60 -20.15
C PRO A 62 15.45 3.12 -18.71
N ARG A 63 16.49 3.88 -18.41
CA ARG A 63 16.51 4.71 -17.19
C ARG A 63 15.79 6.02 -17.46
N ALA A 64 15.18 6.61 -16.42
CA ALA A 64 14.58 7.92 -16.53
C ALA A 64 15.62 8.94 -17.03
N VAL A 65 15.29 9.61 -18.12
CA VAL A 65 16.15 10.65 -18.71
C VAL A 65 15.91 11.98 -18.01
N ASP A 66 14.64 12.28 -17.72
CA ASP A 66 14.21 13.51 -17.07
C ASP A 66 13.82 13.21 -15.62
N ASP A 67 14.22 14.09 -14.73
CA ASP A 67 13.84 14.06 -13.34
C ASP A 67 12.96 15.29 -13.05
N PRO A 68 11.64 15.11 -12.96
CA PRO A 68 10.71 16.23 -12.73
C PRO A 68 10.73 16.72 -11.28
N LEU A 69 11.48 16.05 -10.40
CA LEU A 69 11.50 16.34 -8.97
C LEU A 69 12.48 17.46 -8.65
N THR A 70 12.23 18.17 -7.57
CA THR A 70 13.20 19.12 -6.99
C THR A 70 13.69 18.63 -5.65
N TYR A 71 14.90 19.00 -5.28
CA TYR A 71 15.62 18.48 -4.13
C TYR A 71 16.13 19.60 -3.23
N GLU A 72 16.38 19.30 -1.95
CA GLU A 72 16.95 20.24 -0.98
C GLU A 72 18.37 20.73 -1.35
N LYS A 73 19.10 19.95 -2.14
CA LYS A 73 20.43 20.26 -2.66
C LYS A 73 20.65 19.53 -3.99
N PRO A 74 21.62 19.95 -4.84
CA PRO A 74 21.97 19.23 -6.06
C PRO A 74 22.31 17.77 -5.75
N LEU A 75 21.87 16.87 -6.64
CA LEU A 75 22.14 15.43 -6.49
C LEU A 75 23.63 15.13 -6.71
N PRO A 76 24.31 14.49 -5.75
CA PRO A 76 25.71 14.08 -5.89
C PRO A 76 25.82 12.80 -6.74
N LEU A 77 25.49 12.89 -8.03
CA LEU A 77 25.43 11.73 -8.93
C LEU A 77 26.77 11.00 -9.09
N ASP A 78 27.88 11.67 -8.78
CA ASP A 78 29.23 11.07 -8.74
C ASP A 78 29.37 9.99 -7.67
N LEU A 79 28.53 9.97 -6.64
CA LEU A 79 28.49 8.92 -5.62
C LEU A 79 27.75 7.65 -6.08
N MET A 80 27.06 7.68 -7.19
CA MET A 80 26.42 6.48 -7.74
C MET A 80 27.47 5.53 -8.33
N PRO A 81 27.22 4.20 -8.33
CA PRO A 81 28.07 3.24 -9.02
C PRO A 81 28.31 3.64 -10.49
N TYR A 82 29.52 3.35 -11.01
CA TYR A 82 29.91 3.74 -12.37
C TYR A 82 28.89 3.31 -13.42
N GLN A 83 28.42 2.07 -13.35
CA GLN A 83 27.44 1.52 -14.29
C GLN A 83 26.09 2.28 -14.22
N GLU A 84 25.64 2.64 -13.03
CA GLU A 84 24.39 3.41 -12.88
C GLU A 84 24.47 4.82 -13.45
N ARG A 85 25.68 5.42 -13.43
CA ARG A 85 25.93 6.76 -13.99
C ARG A 85 26.05 6.78 -15.51
N THR A 86 26.56 5.70 -16.10
CA THR A 86 26.96 5.68 -17.49
C THR A 86 26.03 4.88 -18.39
N ASP A 87 25.33 3.90 -17.86
CA ASP A 87 24.39 3.09 -18.62
C ASP A 87 23.01 3.77 -18.69
N LYS A 88 22.49 3.93 -19.89
CA LYS A 88 21.15 4.48 -20.15
C LYS A 88 20.03 3.47 -19.89
N TYR A 89 20.40 2.24 -19.59
CA TYR A 89 19.47 1.14 -19.39
C TYR A 89 19.72 0.43 -18.08
N PHE A 90 18.68 -0.23 -17.60
CA PHE A 90 18.74 -1.13 -16.46
C PHE A 90 18.50 -2.56 -16.93
N SER A 91 19.41 -3.48 -16.63
CA SER A 91 19.29 -4.90 -17.01
C SER A 91 18.33 -5.61 -16.06
N ILE A 92 17.31 -6.28 -16.60
CA ILE A 92 16.27 -6.99 -15.83
C ILE A 92 16.29 -8.50 -16.03
N GLY A 93 17.05 -9.02 -16.99
CA GLY A 93 17.14 -10.45 -17.27
C GLY A 93 17.87 -10.76 -18.56
N THR A 94 17.65 -11.97 -19.02
CA THR A 94 18.28 -12.52 -20.23
C THR A 94 17.21 -13.03 -21.20
N ALA A 95 17.47 -12.94 -22.50
CA ALA A 95 16.68 -13.56 -23.57
C ALA A 95 17.59 -14.24 -24.57
N PHE A 96 17.06 -15.14 -25.38
CA PHE A 96 17.84 -15.83 -26.43
C PHE A 96 17.02 -16.05 -27.69
N SER A 97 17.73 -16.15 -28.82
CA SER A 97 17.15 -16.38 -30.15
C SER A 97 17.08 -17.89 -30.46
N ILE A 98 15.90 -18.33 -30.94
CA ILE A 98 15.66 -19.66 -31.49
C ILE A 98 15.45 -19.64 -33.01
N GLY A 99 15.82 -18.53 -33.67
CA GLY A 99 15.69 -18.32 -35.10
C GLY A 99 14.33 -17.79 -35.55
N ASN A 100 14.23 -17.45 -36.83
CA ASN A 100 13.01 -16.91 -37.45
C ASN A 100 12.45 -15.68 -36.75
N ASN A 101 13.31 -14.78 -36.27
CA ASN A 101 12.96 -13.59 -35.47
C ASN A 101 12.17 -13.92 -34.20
N ARG A 102 12.44 -15.07 -33.55
CA ARG A 102 11.80 -15.49 -32.31
C ARG A 102 12.80 -15.50 -31.18
N TYR A 103 12.43 -14.79 -30.13
CA TYR A 103 13.20 -14.64 -28.91
C TYR A 103 12.38 -15.14 -27.73
N VAL A 104 13.03 -15.76 -26.76
CA VAL A 104 12.42 -16.32 -25.57
C VAL A 104 13.08 -15.72 -24.33
N THR A 105 12.27 -15.38 -23.33
CA THR A 105 12.70 -15.03 -21.97
C THR A 105 11.69 -15.55 -20.94
N ALA A 106 12.02 -15.39 -19.67
CA ALA A 106 11.07 -15.69 -18.59
C ALA A 106 9.92 -14.67 -18.58
N GLY A 107 8.74 -15.14 -18.22
CA GLY A 107 7.55 -14.27 -18.11
C GLY A 107 7.76 -13.17 -17.08
N HIS A 108 8.28 -13.51 -15.88
CA HIS A 108 8.54 -12.53 -14.82
C HIS A 108 9.54 -11.45 -15.23
N VAL A 109 10.51 -11.74 -16.14
CA VAL A 109 11.44 -10.73 -16.67
C VAL A 109 10.68 -9.66 -17.44
N LEU A 110 9.77 -10.05 -18.34
CA LEU A 110 8.95 -9.08 -19.06
C LEU A 110 7.98 -8.36 -18.13
N MET A 111 7.44 -9.06 -17.14
CA MET A 111 6.46 -8.49 -16.19
C MET A 111 7.06 -7.41 -15.30
N VAL A 112 8.38 -7.37 -15.06
CA VAL A 112 9.05 -6.25 -14.37
C VAL A 112 8.87 -4.93 -15.13
N ALA A 113 8.78 -4.99 -16.46
CA ALA A 113 8.60 -3.81 -17.31
C ALA A 113 7.13 -3.41 -17.52
N VAL A 114 6.16 -4.23 -17.10
CA VAL A 114 4.74 -3.89 -17.21
C VAL A 114 4.41 -2.75 -16.25
N GLY A 115 3.88 -1.66 -16.79
CA GLY A 115 3.58 -0.44 -16.01
C GLY A 115 4.82 0.38 -15.63
N ASP A 116 5.99 0.11 -16.22
CA ASP A 116 7.19 0.89 -15.96
C ASP A 116 7.05 2.34 -16.46
N LEU A 117 7.45 3.30 -15.64
CA LEU A 117 7.32 4.73 -15.93
C LEU A 117 8.34 5.25 -16.95
N THR A 118 9.39 4.45 -17.24
CA THR A 118 10.53 4.90 -18.05
C THR A 118 10.47 4.40 -19.48
N GLY A 119 9.69 3.36 -19.76
CA GLY A 119 9.39 2.90 -21.11
C GLY A 119 9.42 1.39 -21.33
N ALA A 120 9.18 0.98 -22.57
CA ALA A 120 9.08 -0.41 -22.95
C ALA A 120 10.42 -1.16 -22.84
N PRO A 121 10.40 -2.47 -22.52
CA PRO A 121 11.60 -3.30 -22.51
C PRO A 121 12.16 -3.51 -23.93
N ALA A 122 13.45 -3.75 -23.99
CA ALA A 122 14.18 -4.00 -25.22
C ALA A 122 15.24 -5.08 -25.02
N LEU A 123 15.80 -5.60 -26.11
CA LEU A 123 16.98 -6.47 -26.07
C LEU A 123 18.25 -5.67 -26.33
N ARG A 124 19.33 -5.97 -25.60
CA ARG A 124 20.66 -5.41 -25.80
C ARG A 124 21.62 -6.54 -26.13
N ASP A 125 22.40 -6.39 -27.21
CA ASP A 125 23.44 -7.34 -27.58
C ASP A 125 24.78 -7.04 -26.87
N ALA A 126 25.76 -7.91 -27.06
CA ALA A 126 27.11 -7.78 -26.49
C ALA A 126 27.86 -6.51 -26.97
N SER A 127 27.47 -5.92 -28.10
CA SER A 127 28.04 -4.66 -28.60
C SER A 127 27.41 -3.42 -27.94
N GLY A 128 26.33 -3.59 -27.16
CA GLY A 128 25.57 -2.52 -26.53
C GLY A 128 24.45 -1.94 -27.41
N HIS A 129 24.20 -2.50 -28.59
CA HIS A 129 23.09 -2.08 -29.44
C HIS A 129 21.75 -2.59 -28.89
N VAL A 130 20.71 -1.74 -28.94
CA VAL A 130 19.42 -2.01 -28.35
C VAL A 130 18.34 -2.16 -29.41
N TYR A 131 17.58 -3.25 -29.34
CA TYR A 131 16.56 -3.66 -30.29
C TYR A 131 15.17 -3.65 -29.64
N ALA A 132 14.23 -2.93 -30.22
CA ALA A 132 12.86 -2.83 -29.73
C ALA A 132 12.08 -4.12 -30.00
N ILE A 133 11.26 -4.54 -29.05
CA ILE A 133 10.28 -5.62 -29.19
C ILE A 133 9.21 -5.19 -30.20
N ASP A 134 8.88 -6.07 -31.15
CA ASP A 134 7.78 -5.87 -32.11
C ASP A 134 6.48 -6.44 -31.56
N LYS A 135 6.42 -7.77 -31.44
CA LYS A 135 5.19 -8.46 -31.02
C LYS A 135 5.46 -9.52 -29.98
N ILE A 136 4.57 -9.60 -29.02
CA ILE A 136 4.47 -10.75 -28.11
C ILE A 136 3.67 -11.82 -28.85
N GLU A 137 4.28 -12.98 -29.08
CA GLU A 137 3.73 -14.09 -29.86
C GLU A 137 3.12 -15.18 -28.98
N LYS A 138 3.77 -15.48 -27.83
CA LYS A 138 3.29 -16.44 -26.85
C LYS A 138 3.56 -15.92 -25.44
N PHE A 139 2.66 -16.20 -24.53
CA PHE A 139 2.79 -15.81 -23.12
C PHE A 139 2.04 -16.78 -22.21
N SER A 140 2.68 -17.13 -21.10
CA SER A 140 2.05 -17.87 -20.01
C SER A 140 2.57 -17.34 -18.67
N LEU A 141 1.68 -16.79 -17.86
CA LEU A 141 2.02 -16.29 -16.52
C LEU A 141 2.37 -17.45 -15.57
N GLN A 142 1.62 -18.54 -15.61
CA GLN A 142 1.80 -19.69 -14.73
C GLN A 142 3.02 -20.56 -15.11
N GLN A 143 3.35 -20.68 -16.39
CA GLN A 143 4.55 -21.37 -16.86
C GLN A 143 5.77 -20.45 -16.91
N ASP A 144 5.56 -19.17 -16.66
CA ASP A 144 6.60 -18.15 -16.53
C ASP A 144 7.51 -18.02 -17.75
N PHE A 145 6.90 -17.84 -18.93
CA PHE A 145 7.64 -17.57 -20.16
C PHE A 145 6.93 -16.59 -21.07
N VAL A 146 7.72 -15.97 -21.95
CA VAL A 146 7.25 -15.17 -23.08
C VAL A 146 8.11 -15.43 -24.32
N MET A 147 7.46 -15.51 -25.49
CA MET A 147 8.12 -15.54 -26.79
C MET A 147 7.67 -14.33 -27.60
N PHE A 148 8.61 -13.64 -28.22
CA PHE A 148 8.38 -12.39 -28.93
C PHE A 148 9.30 -12.23 -30.14
N SER A 149 8.98 -11.26 -31.01
CA SER A 149 9.79 -10.83 -32.15
C SER A 149 10.37 -9.43 -31.93
N LEU A 150 11.41 -9.08 -32.67
CA LEU A 150 12.01 -7.75 -32.68
C LEU A 150 11.64 -7.00 -33.96
N LYS A 151 11.59 -5.66 -33.88
CA LYS A 151 11.35 -4.79 -35.05
C LYS A 151 12.49 -4.91 -36.07
N GLU A 152 13.71 -5.02 -35.58
CA GLU A 152 14.92 -5.22 -36.38
C GLU A 152 15.63 -6.45 -35.87
N GLN A 153 15.94 -7.40 -36.76
CA GLN A 153 16.67 -8.60 -36.41
C GLN A 153 18.18 -8.31 -36.38
N PRO A 154 18.86 -8.45 -35.21
CA PRO A 154 20.26 -8.03 -35.06
C PRO A 154 21.22 -8.84 -35.89
N ASN A 155 21.01 -10.14 -36.03
CA ASN A 155 21.82 -11.10 -36.76
C ASN A 155 21.00 -12.38 -37.02
N ASN A 156 21.60 -13.32 -37.75
CA ASN A 156 20.99 -14.64 -37.98
C ASN A 156 21.42 -15.71 -36.96
N ALA A 157 22.09 -15.30 -35.87
CA ALA A 157 22.51 -16.25 -34.85
C ALA A 157 21.28 -16.78 -34.11
N ALA A 158 21.19 -18.08 -33.99
CA ALA A 158 20.14 -18.77 -33.29
C ALA A 158 20.68 -20.04 -32.64
N LEU A 159 20.07 -20.41 -31.51
CA LEU A 159 20.32 -21.67 -30.84
C LEU A 159 19.36 -22.74 -31.36
N ASP A 160 19.91 -23.90 -31.69
CA ASP A 160 19.10 -25.07 -32.00
C ASP A 160 18.35 -25.53 -30.75
N VAL A 161 17.24 -26.26 -30.92
CA VAL A 161 16.41 -26.71 -29.83
C VAL A 161 16.49 -28.23 -29.67
N ASN A 162 16.60 -28.71 -28.42
CA ASN A 162 16.43 -30.11 -28.06
C ASN A 162 15.25 -30.27 -27.06
N ALA A 163 14.09 -30.66 -27.57
CA ALA A 163 12.88 -30.84 -26.77
C ALA A 163 12.86 -32.13 -25.92
N LYS A 164 13.86 -33.00 -26.03
CA LYS A 164 13.94 -34.30 -25.33
C LYS A 164 15.34 -34.52 -24.73
N PRO A 165 15.77 -33.69 -23.76
CA PRO A 165 17.09 -33.86 -23.14
C PRO A 165 17.14 -35.14 -22.29
N ALA A 166 18.35 -35.67 -22.14
CA ALA A 166 18.58 -36.82 -21.26
C ALA A 166 18.89 -36.41 -19.83
N LEU A 167 18.32 -37.08 -18.87
CA LEU A 167 18.66 -36.91 -17.45
C LEU A 167 20.14 -37.25 -17.20
N ASN A 168 20.74 -36.57 -16.22
CA ASN A 168 22.14 -36.71 -15.81
C ASN A 168 23.15 -36.29 -16.90
N SER A 169 22.72 -35.59 -17.96
CA SER A 169 23.61 -34.97 -18.94
C SER A 169 24.22 -33.66 -18.41
N VAL A 170 25.39 -33.31 -18.95
CA VAL A 170 25.98 -32.00 -18.71
C VAL A 170 25.11 -30.92 -19.35
N VAL A 171 24.93 -29.80 -18.64
CA VAL A 171 24.17 -28.65 -19.10
C VAL A 171 24.93 -27.37 -18.85
N TYR A 172 24.60 -26.34 -19.66
CA TYR A 172 25.12 -24.99 -19.49
C TYR A 172 23.98 -24.01 -19.23
N ALA A 173 24.04 -23.33 -18.10
CA ALA A 173 23.17 -22.19 -17.82
C ALA A 173 23.84 -20.91 -18.33
N VAL A 174 23.13 -20.18 -19.18
CA VAL A 174 23.66 -18.98 -19.84
C VAL A 174 22.82 -17.77 -19.42
N GLY A 175 23.47 -16.65 -19.17
CA GLY A 175 22.75 -15.40 -18.89
C GLY A 175 23.64 -14.28 -18.37
N ASN A 176 23.05 -13.09 -18.24
CA ASN A 176 23.73 -11.89 -17.77
C ASN A 176 23.68 -11.79 -16.23
N ALA A 177 24.50 -12.61 -15.58
CA ALA A 177 24.56 -12.64 -14.12
C ALA A 177 24.91 -11.25 -13.55
N LEU A 178 24.01 -10.68 -12.76
CA LEU A 178 24.20 -9.39 -12.09
C LEU A 178 24.44 -8.19 -13.03
N GLY A 179 24.06 -8.29 -14.31
CA GLY A 179 24.26 -7.21 -15.28
C GLY A 179 25.72 -7.00 -15.70
N THR A 180 26.59 -7.99 -15.50
CA THR A 180 28.05 -7.86 -15.75
C THR A 180 28.51 -8.45 -17.09
N GLY A 181 27.57 -8.83 -17.96
CA GLY A 181 27.79 -9.52 -19.23
C GLY A 181 27.31 -10.97 -19.19
N VAL A 182 27.20 -11.56 -20.39
CA VAL A 182 26.76 -12.94 -20.55
C VAL A 182 27.84 -13.90 -20.03
N VAL A 183 27.44 -14.81 -19.14
CA VAL A 183 28.33 -15.86 -18.62
C VAL A 183 27.74 -17.24 -18.90
N ILE A 184 28.58 -18.23 -19.09
CA ILE A 184 28.23 -19.63 -19.31
C ILE A 184 28.73 -20.42 -18.10
N ARG A 185 27.85 -21.18 -17.45
CA ARG A 185 28.18 -22.01 -16.28
C ARG A 185 27.71 -23.43 -16.47
N ASP A 186 28.59 -24.38 -16.21
CA ASP A 186 28.33 -25.82 -16.36
C ASP A 186 27.67 -26.43 -15.11
N GLY A 187 26.98 -27.54 -15.31
CA GLY A 187 26.36 -28.35 -14.30
C GLY A 187 25.70 -29.59 -14.90
N LEU A 188 24.78 -30.19 -14.16
CA LEU A 188 24.06 -31.39 -14.56
C LEU A 188 22.54 -31.15 -14.55
N TYR A 189 21.84 -31.74 -15.50
CA TYR A 189 20.39 -31.90 -15.45
C TYR A 189 20.08 -33.06 -14.51
N THR A 190 19.61 -32.77 -13.30
CA THR A 190 19.57 -33.75 -12.21
C THR A 190 18.25 -34.50 -12.09
N SER A 191 17.11 -33.82 -12.30
CA SER A 191 15.80 -34.42 -12.14
C SER A 191 14.68 -33.51 -12.65
N ASP A 192 13.47 -34.08 -12.72
CA ASP A 192 12.22 -33.33 -12.91
C ASP A 192 11.46 -33.23 -11.61
N THR A 193 10.70 -32.13 -11.45
CA THR A 193 9.72 -31.98 -10.37
C THR A 193 8.39 -31.46 -10.92
N PRO A 194 7.23 -32.00 -10.51
CA PRO A 194 5.94 -31.43 -10.90
C PRO A 194 5.83 -29.97 -10.46
N GLU A 195 5.08 -29.17 -11.20
CA GLU A 195 4.70 -27.83 -10.76
C GLU A 195 3.78 -27.89 -9.54
N ASP A 196 3.83 -26.85 -8.70
CA ASP A 196 3.31 -26.92 -7.33
C ASP A 196 1.78 -26.86 -7.24
N GLU A 197 1.09 -26.26 -8.22
CA GLU A 197 -0.35 -26.04 -8.12
C GLU A 197 -1.18 -27.26 -8.52
N ASN A 198 -0.91 -27.85 -9.70
CA ASN A 198 -1.74 -28.89 -10.29
C ASN A 198 -0.95 -30.03 -10.95
N GLY A 199 0.38 -29.98 -10.98
CA GLY A 199 1.23 -30.96 -11.62
C GLY A 199 1.07 -31.05 -13.15
N ARG A 200 0.62 -29.97 -13.80
CA ARG A 200 0.29 -29.94 -15.23
C ARG A 200 1.49 -30.08 -16.14
N TRP A 201 2.65 -29.63 -15.69
CA TRP A 201 3.96 -29.80 -16.33
C TRP A 201 5.02 -30.10 -15.28
N LYS A 202 6.29 -30.29 -15.72
CA LYS A 202 7.41 -30.52 -14.81
C LYS A 202 8.49 -29.47 -15.04
N TRP A 203 9.03 -28.97 -13.96
CA TRP A 203 10.24 -28.17 -13.97
C TRP A 203 11.46 -29.07 -14.12
N MET A 204 12.43 -28.65 -14.91
CA MET A 204 13.79 -29.25 -14.96
C MET A 204 14.60 -28.73 -13.77
N ARG A 205 15.22 -29.62 -13.01
CA ARG A 205 16.16 -29.24 -11.93
C ARG A 205 17.58 -29.44 -12.41
N PHE A 206 18.44 -28.44 -12.21
CA PHE A 206 19.83 -28.48 -12.66
C PHE A 206 20.78 -27.85 -11.63
N SER A 207 22.07 -28.27 -11.66
CA SER A 207 23.08 -27.85 -10.67
C SER A 207 24.00 -26.73 -11.15
N ALA A 208 23.94 -26.32 -12.43
CA ALA A 208 24.73 -25.18 -12.91
C ALA A 208 24.37 -23.91 -12.12
N ALA A 209 25.36 -23.15 -11.68
CA ALA A 209 25.12 -21.98 -10.86
C ALA A 209 24.31 -20.91 -11.62
N ALA A 210 23.22 -20.43 -11.00
CA ALA A 210 22.41 -19.32 -11.50
C ALA A 210 22.34 -18.19 -10.46
N SER A 211 22.23 -16.96 -10.93
CA SER A 211 22.15 -15.73 -10.10
C SER A 211 21.09 -14.80 -10.68
N PRO A 212 20.60 -13.80 -9.94
CA PRO A 212 19.75 -12.75 -10.52
C PRO A 212 20.37 -12.21 -11.82
N GLY A 213 19.53 -12.04 -12.85
CA GLY A 213 19.97 -11.69 -14.22
C GLY A 213 20.08 -12.89 -15.16
N ASN A 214 20.22 -14.13 -14.68
CA ASN A 214 20.19 -15.33 -15.54
C ASN A 214 18.74 -15.72 -15.90
N SER A 215 17.73 -15.19 -15.22
CA SER A 215 16.32 -15.43 -15.52
C SER A 215 16.01 -15.13 -16.98
N GLY A 216 15.32 -16.06 -17.65
CA GLY A 216 14.99 -15.98 -19.07
C GLY A 216 16.11 -16.44 -20.01
N GLY A 217 17.31 -16.72 -19.50
CA GLY A 217 18.42 -17.26 -20.29
C GLY A 217 18.20 -18.72 -20.69
N PRO A 218 18.94 -19.23 -21.69
CA PRO A 218 18.82 -20.60 -22.13
C PRO A 218 19.55 -21.57 -21.18
N LEU A 219 18.91 -22.70 -20.88
CA LEU A 219 19.58 -23.90 -20.39
C LEU A 219 19.91 -24.75 -21.61
N LEU A 220 21.19 -25.07 -21.84
CA LEU A 220 21.70 -25.75 -23.02
C LEU A 220 22.18 -27.16 -22.65
N ASP A 221 22.13 -28.09 -23.64
CA ASP A 221 22.84 -29.37 -23.57
C ASP A 221 24.31 -29.22 -24.00
N GLU A 222 25.08 -30.32 -23.95
CA GLU A 222 26.49 -30.35 -24.31
C GLU A 222 26.77 -29.88 -25.73
N GLN A 223 25.80 -29.98 -26.65
CA GLN A 223 25.89 -29.55 -28.03
C GLN A 223 25.45 -28.09 -28.23
N GLY A 224 25.13 -27.39 -27.12
CA GLY A 224 24.66 -26.01 -27.15
C GLY A 224 23.22 -25.82 -27.65
N ARG A 225 22.42 -26.88 -27.63
CA ARG A 225 20.99 -26.82 -28.00
C ARG A 225 20.14 -26.47 -26.78
N VAL A 226 19.16 -25.61 -26.96
CA VAL A 226 18.26 -25.18 -25.89
C VAL A 226 17.38 -26.35 -25.43
N ILE A 227 17.46 -26.68 -24.16
CA ILE A 227 16.59 -27.67 -23.49
C ILE A 227 15.56 -27.03 -22.58
N GLY A 228 15.82 -25.79 -22.09
CA GLY A 228 14.88 -25.09 -21.20
C GLY A 228 15.19 -23.59 -21.08
N VAL A 229 14.31 -22.91 -20.36
CA VAL A 229 14.40 -21.49 -20.00
C VAL A 229 14.71 -21.40 -18.51
N VAL A 230 15.81 -20.77 -18.12
CA VAL A 230 16.22 -20.60 -16.71
C VAL A 230 15.23 -19.65 -16.02
N LEU A 231 14.67 -20.07 -14.88
CA LEU A 231 13.64 -19.28 -14.18
C LEU A 231 14.07 -18.88 -12.77
N MET A 232 14.31 -19.83 -11.88
CA MET A 232 14.50 -19.54 -10.48
C MET A 232 15.53 -20.48 -9.81
N LYS A 233 15.99 -20.04 -8.63
CA LYS A 233 16.86 -20.81 -7.76
C LYS A 233 16.03 -21.42 -6.61
N SER A 234 16.34 -22.67 -6.22
CA SER A 234 15.81 -23.25 -4.99
C SER A 234 16.29 -22.47 -3.75
N ALA A 235 15.38 -22.18 -2.85
CA ALA A 235 15.73 -21.52 -1.58
C ALA A 235 16.53 -22.43 -0.64
N ASN A 236 16.34 -23.74 -0.72
CA ASN A 236 16.83 -24.71 0.26
C ASN A 236 17.88 -25.69 -0.28
N GLU A 237 18.17 -25.65 -1.57
CA GLU A 237 19.09 -26.56 -2.25
C GLU A 237 19.97 -25.80 -3.24
N ASN A 238 21.16 -26.35 -3.54
CA ASN A 238 22.03 -25.82 -4.61
C ASN A 238 21.54 -26.26 -5.99
N LEU A 239 20.24 -26.21 -6.22
CA LEU A 239 19.60 -26.53 -7.49
C LEU A 239 18.84 -25.32 -8.02
N ASN A 240 18.72 -25.26 -9.34
CA ASN A 240 17.97 -24.26 -10.04
C ASN A 240 16.89 -24.92 -10.90
N TYR A 241 15.91 -24.13 -11.33
CA TYR A 241 14.77 -24.59 -12.08
C TYR A 241 14.73 -23.96 -13.47
N ALA A 242 14.37 -24.76 -14.47
CA ALA A 242 14.11 -24.28 -15.83
C ALA A 242 12.76 -24.85 -16.33
N LEU A 243 12.06 -24.06 -17.14
CA LEU A 243 10.92 -24.53 -17.93
C LEU A 243 11.47 -25.34 -19.11
N PRO A 244 11.02 -26.60 -19.35
CA PRO A 244 11.37 -27.31 -20.56
C PRO A 244 11.00 -26.51 -21.81
N ILE A 245 11.90 -26.42 -22.78
CA ILE A 245 11.65 -25.66 -24.02
C ILE A 245 10.44 -26.22 -24.79
N ALA A 246 10.14 -27.49 -24.63
CA ALA A 246 8.95 -28.13 -25.21
C ALA A 246 7.64 -27.45 -24.79
N GLU A 247 7.54 -26.97 -23.55
CA GLU A 247 6.36 -26.24 -23.05
C GLU A 247 6.17 -24.93 -23.83
N VAL A 248 7.25 -24.17 -24.04
CA VAL A 248 7.21 -22.93 -24.82
C VAL A 248 6.80 -23.17 -26.26
N LEU A 249 7.37 -24.22 -26.90
CA LEU A 249 7.07 -24.53 -28.30
C LEU A 249 5.62 -24.99 -28.49
N ASN A 250 5.08 -25.80 -27.56
CA ASN A 250 3.74 -26.36 -27.62
C ASN A 250 2.64 -25.38 -27.15
N ALA A 251 3.01 -24.29 -26.46
CA ALA A 251 2.04 -23.29 -26.02
C ALA A 251 1.30 -22.62 -27.19
N SER A 252 0.06 -22.20 -26.95
CA SER A 252 -0.77 -21.50 -27.93
C SER A 252 -0.11 -20.19 -28.38
N GLY A 253 -0.08 -19.94 -29.69
CA GLY A 253 0.32 -18.63 -30.26
C GLY A 253 -0.87 -17.70 -30.55
N ASN A 254 -2.13 -18.13 -30.27
CA ASN A 254 -3.31 -17.34 -30.62
C ASN A 254 -3.89 -16.57 -29.43
N ALA A 255 -3.52 -16.97 -28.21
CA ALA A 255 -4.00 -16.34 -27.00
C ALA A 255 -2.98 -16.45 -25.87
N ALA A 256 -2.85 -15.39 -25.08
CA ALA A 256 -2.30 -15.44 -23.75
C ALA A 256 -3.38 -16.05 -22.84
N VAL A 257 -3.05 -17.13 -22.14
CA VAL A 257 -3.93 -17.78 -21.17
C VAL A 257 -3.32 -17.61 -19.80
N ILE A 258 -4.11 -17.07 -18.88
CA ILE A 258 -3.73 -16.85 -17.49
C ILE A 258 -4.63 -17.71 -16.63
N ASP A 259 -4.02 -18.57 -15.80
CA ASP A 259 -4.72 -19.45 -14.85
C ASP A 259 -3.79 -19.69 -13.66
N LYS A 260 -3.71 -18.71 -12.77
CA LYS A 260 -2.82 -18.71 -11.61
C LYS A 260 -3.60 -18.52 -10.31
N ARG A 261 -3.27 -19.30 -9.29
CA ARG A 261 -3.80 -19.07 -7.94
C ARG A 261 -3.22 -17.79 -7.37
N MET A 262 -4.09 -16.97 -6.81
CA MET A 262 -3.73 -15.72 -6.17
C MET A 262 -4.45 -15.59 -4.83
N SER A 263 -3.89 -14.78 -3.96
CA SER A 263 -4.50 -14.39 -2.69
C SER A 263 -4.55 -12.87 -2.66
N TYR A 264 -5.70 -12.35 -2.27
CA TYR A 264 -5.91 -10.93 -2.03
C TYR A 264 -6.19 -10.69 -0.56
N GLN A 265 -5.56 -9.70 0.00
CA GLN A 265 -5.77 -9.25 1.37
C GLN A 265 -5.91 -7.74 1.34
N LEU A 266 -7.01 -7.23 1.90
CA LEU A 266 -7.15 -5.80 2.13
C LEU A 266 -6.12 -5.37 3.18
N ASP A 267 -5.39 -4.30 2.91
CA ASP A 267 -4.38 -3.79 3.84
C ASP A 267 -4.99 -3.55 5.23
N VAL A 268 -4.21 -3.77 6.27
CA VAL A 268 -4.55 -3.72 7.70
C VAL A 268 -5.58 -4.76 8.19
N LEU A 269 -6.06 -5.63 7.33
CA LEU A 269 -6.95 -6.73 7.71
C LEU A 269 -6.22 -8.07 7.61
N SER A 270 -6.50 -8.99 8.53
CA SER A 270 -5.95 -10.36 8.49
C SER A 270 -6.69 -11.31 7.54
N ASN A 271 -7.83 -10.86 7.02
CA ASN A 271 -8.70 -11.68 6.16
C ASN A 271 -8.17 -11.74 4.73
N HIS A 272 -8.12 -12.95 4.19
CA HIS A 272 -7.67 -13.23 2.83
C HIS A 272 -8.80 -13.77 1.97
N GLN A 273 -8.81 -13.36 0.71
CA GLN A 273 -9.62 -13.96 -0.33
C GLN A 273 -8.72 -14.74 -1.28
N ASN A 274 -8.86 -16.06 -1.28
CA ASN A 274 -8.18 -16.91 -2.24
C ASN A 274 -9.02 -17.04 -3.51
N SER A 275 -8.39 -16.84 -4.66
CA SER A 275 -9.02 -16.87 -5.97
C SER A 275 -8.09 -17.47 -7.02
N SER A 276 -8.62 -17.72 -8.19
CA SER A 276 -7.83 -18.03 -9.38
C SER A 276 -7.91 -16.85 -10.33
N PHE A 277 -6.78 -16.21 -10.59
CA PHE A 277 -6.66 -15.23 -11.66
C PHE A 277 -6.79 -15.96 -13.00
N LYS A 278 -7.96 -15.88 -13.60
CA LYS A 278 -8.28 -16.53 -14.88
C LYS A 278 -8.68 -15.50 -15.90
N GLY A 279 -8.07 -15.61 -17.05
CA GLY A 279 -8.40 -14.74 -18.16
C GLY A 279 -7.62 -15.10 -19.42
N GLN A 280 -7.99 -14.46 -20.52
CA GLN A 280 -7.28 -14.60 -21.78
C GLN A 280 -7.45 -13.36 -22.65
N PHE A 281 -6.48 -13.13 -23.50
CA PHE A 281 -6.57 -12.14 -24.57
C PHE A 281 -5.81 -12.63 -25.81
N SER A 282 -6.18 -12.10 -26.98
CA SER A 282 -5.59 -12.55 -28.25
C SER A 282 -4.12 -12.16 -28.39
N LEU A 283 -3.34 -13.02 -28.99
CA LEU A 283 -1.97 -12.80 -29.48
C LEU A 283 -1.94 -13.08 -31.00
N PRO A 284 -0.95 -12.57 -31.73
CA PRO A 284 0.13 -11.68 -31.30
C PRO A 284 -0.33 -10.24 -31.09
N LYS A 285 0.39 -9.50 -30.22
CA LYS A 285 0.17 -8.08 -29.94
C LYS A 285 1.48 -7.31 -29.89
N SER A 286 1.45 -6.00 -30.20
CA SER A 286 2.56 -5.11 -29.83
C SER A 286 2.79 -5.16 -28.31
N TYR A 287 3.98 -4.79 -27.84
CA TYR A 287 4.21 -4.74 -26.38
C TYR A 287 3.22 -3.82 -25.68
N ALA A 288 2.95 -2.64 -26.19
CA ALA A 288 2.01 -1.69 -25.59
C ALA A 288 0.57 -2.23 -25.52
N ASP A 289 0.11 -2.92 -26.58
CA ASP A 289 -1.21 -3.55 -26.57
C ASP A 289 -1.29 -4.75 -25.63
N PHE A 290 -0.18 -5.50 -25.51
CA PHE A 290 -0.04 -6.60 -24.55
C PHE A 290 -0.12 -6.06 -23.11
N GLU A 291 0.69 -5.06 -22.80
CA GLU A 291 0.73 -4.41 -21.50
C GLU A 291 -0.65 -3.87 -21.10
N SER A 292 -1.29 -3.12 -22.00
CA SER A 292 -2.64 -2.59 -21.77
C SER A 292 -3.67 -3.70 -21.54
N ALA A 293 -3.62 -4.79 -22.33
CA ALA A 293 -4.53 -5.92 -22.16
C ALA A 293 -4.29 -6.68 -20.85
N TYR A 294 -3.02 -6.85 -20.47
CA TYR A 294 -2.64 -7.50 -19.22
C TYR A 294 -3.08 -6.68 -18.00
N LEU A 295 -2.75 -5.39 -17.97
CA LEU A 295 -3.14 -4.50 -16.86
C LEU A 295 -4.65 -4.46 -16.70
N LYS A 296 -5.40 -4.28 -17.80
CA LYS A 296 -6.86 -4.30 -17.74
C LYS A 296 -7.44 -5.59 -17.16
N LEU A 297 -6.83 -6.73 -17.51
CA LEU A 297 -7.27 -8.02 -16.97
C LEU A 297 -6.89 -8.18 -15.50
N SER A 298 -5.70 -7.73 -15.11
CA SER A 298 -5.23 -7.70 -13.73
C SER A 298 -6.12 -6.83 -12.85
N ASP A 299 -6.38 -5.59 -13.30
CA ASP A 299 -7.23 -4.63 -12.60
C ASP A 299 -8.64 -5.19 -12.36
N SER A 300 -9.24 -5.78 -13.41
CA SER A 300 -10.55 -6.43 -13.27
C SER A 300 -10.54 -7.60 -12.28
N ASN A 301 -9.46 -8.37 -12.25
CA ASN A 301 -9.32 -9.47 -11.29
C ASN A 301 -9.19 -8.95 -9.85
N SER A 302 -8.47 -7.87 -9.63
CA SER A 302 -8.31 -7.26 -8.31
C SER A 302 -9.64 -6.68 -7.81
N ASP A 303 -10.41 -6.01 -8.68
CA ASP A 303 -11.76 -5.54 -8.35
C ASP A 303 -12.70 -6.69 -7.96
N ASP A 304 -12.66 -7.79 -8.71
CA ASP A 304 -13.48 -8.99 -8.42
C ASP A 304 -13.06 -9.67 -7.11
N MET A 305 -11.77 -9.72 -6.81
CA MET A 305 -11.26 -10.29 -5.55
C MET A 305 -11.64 -9.44 -4.35
N LEU A 306 -11.54 -8.11 -4.42
CA LEU A 306 -12.03 -7.23 -3.36
C LEU A 306 -13.53 -7.44 -3.12
N LYS A 307 -14.31 -7.45 -4.18
CA LYS A 307 -15.75 -7.69 -4.09
C LYS A 307 -16.08 -9.04 -3.44
N ALA A 308 -15.37 -10.10 -3.81
CA ALA A 308 -15.53 -11.43 -3.22
C ALA A 308 -15.11 -11.45 -1.75
N LEU A 309 -14.03 -10.75 -1.37
CA LEU A 309 -13.61 -10.59 0.03
C LEU A 309 -14.70 -9.93 0.86
N LEU A 310 -15.22 -8.79 0.41
CA LEU A 310 -16.28 -8.07 1.13
C LEU A 310 -17.58 -8.87 1.22
N GLN A 311 -17.93 -9.64 0.19
CA GLN A 311 -19.11 -10.52 0.22
C GLN A 311 -18.94 -11.72 1.14
N SER A 312 -17.76 -12.35 1.16
CA SER A 312 -17.52 -13.57 1.94
C SER A 312 -17.14 -13.31 3.39
N GLN A 313 -16.58 -12.14 3.68
CA GLN A 313 -16.05 -11.78 4.99
C GLN A 313 -16.81 -10.62 5.64
N GLY A 314 -17.89 -10.14 5.04
CA GLY A 314 -18.64 -8.98 5.53
C GLY A 314 -19.02 -9.10 7.01
N ASP A 315 -19.53 -10.27 7.43
CA ASP A 315 -19.90 -10.53 8.83
C ASP A 315 -18.68 -10.56 9.78
N ASN A 316 -17.50 -10.96 9.28
CA ASN A 316 -16.26 -10.95 10.05
C ASN A 316 -15.61 -9.57 10.10
N LEU A 317 -15.74 -8.79 9.02
CA LEU A 317 -15.25 -7.42 8.95
C LEU A 317 -16.13 -6.47 9.78
N PHE A 318 -17.45 -6.77 9.83
CA PHE A 318 -18.46 -5.96 10.52
C PHE A 318 -19.33 -6.84 11.45
N PRO A 319 -18.73 -7.53 12.44
CA PRO A 319 -19.42 -8.62 13.16
C PRO A 319 -20.66 -8.19 13.94
N HIS A 320 -20.79 -6.92 14.27
CA HIS A 320 -21.89 -6.41 15.09
C HIS A 320 -22.75 -5.36 14.41
N GLY A 321 -22.39 -4.99 13.19
CA GLY A 321 -23.16 -4.07 12.36
C GLY A 321 -23.41 -2.69 12.97
N ALA A 322 -22.70 -2.31 14.02
CA ALA A 322 -22.95 -1.08 14.74
C ALA A 322 -21.77 -0.14 14.67
N GLY A 323 -22.04 1.11 14.82
CA GLY A 323 -21.20 2.30 14.80
C GLY A 323 -19.69 2.13 14.61
N SER A 324 -19.03 3.10 14.02
CA SER A 324 -17.63 3.02 13.60
C SER A 324 -16.66 2.50 14.69
N ASN A 325 -16.87 2.90 15.94
CA ASN A 325 -15.96 2.51 17.02
C ASN A 325 -16.03 1.01 17.32
N GLU A 326 -17.15 0.40 17.11
CA GLU A 326 -17.41 -0.98 17.49
C GLU A 326 -17.11 -1.97 16.37
N ILE A 327 -17.25 -1.55 15.13
CA ILE A 327 -16.66 -2.24 13.98
C ILE A 327 -15.14 -2.35 14.17
N LEU A 328 -14.50 -1.28 14.64
CA LEU A 328 -13.07 -1.21 14.86
C LEU A 328 -12.60 -2.03 16.07
N TYR A 329 -13.41 -2.16 17.11
CA TYR A 329 -13.07 -2.92 18.33
C TYR A 329 -13.34 -4.42 18.22
N SER A 330 -14.18 -4.87 17.31
CA SER A 330 -14.56 -6.29 17.20
C SER A 330 -13.51 -7.15 16.51
N SER A 331 -12.60 -6.57 15.74
CA SER A 331 -11.45 -7.25 15.16
C SER A 331 -10.16 -6.66 15.73
N PRO A 332 -9.24 -7.48 16.27
CA PRO A 332 -7.95 -7.00 16.75
C PRO A 332 -7.17 -6.20 15.72
N ASP A 333 -7.34 -6.54 14.45
CA ASP A 333 -6.63 -5.89 13.35
C ASP A 333 -7.26 -4.55 12.94
N LEU A 334 -8.52 -4.31 13.30
CA LEU A 334 -9.23 -3.07 13.01
C LEU A 334 -9.09 -2.02 14.11
N SER A 335 -8.57 -2.39 15.29
CA SER A 335 -8.22 -1.44 16.37
C SER A 335 -7.16 -0.42 15.92
N TYR A 336 -6.63 -0.59 14.73
CA TYR A 336 -5.59 0.23 14.12
C TYR A 336 -6.10 1.40 13.28
N PHE A 337 -7.40 1.58 13.11
CA PHE A 337 -7.93 2.73 12.38
C PHE A 337 -7.91 3.99 13.24
N PRO A 338 -7.17 5.03 12.85
CA PRO A 338 -7.12 6.26 13.60
C PRO A 338 -8.40 7.07 13.42
N SER A 339 -8.86 7.63 14.52
CA SER A 339 -9.81 8.73 14.51
C SER A 339 -9.06 10.05 14.43
N LEU A 340 -9.42 10.91 13.49
CA LEU A 340 -8.95 12.28 13.49
C LEU A 340 -9.75 13.08 14.52
N ILE A 341 -9.21 13.25 15.71
CA ILE A 341 -9.81 14.08 16.75
C ILE A 341 -9.37 15.53 16.52
N VAL A 342 -10.23 16.30 15.87
CA VAL A 342 -9.93 17.67 15.46
C VAL A 342 -10.13 18.69 16.58
N LEU A 343 -10.85 18.34 17.65
CA LEU A 343 -11.13 19.25 18.76
C LEU A 343 -9.95 19.46 19.71
N SER A 344 -8.89 18.69 19.62
CA SER A 344 -7.68 19.00 20.35
C SER A 344 -6.89 20.07 19.60
N ASN A 345 -6.41 21.10 20.30
CA ASN A 345 -5.48 22.10 19.74
C ASN A 345 -4.20 21.48 19.18
N SER A 346 -3.95 20.22 19.52
CA SER A 346 -2.82 19.45 19.05
C SER A 346 -3.03 18.90 17.65
N GLY A 347 -4.28 18.81 17.15
CA GLY A 347 -4.58 18.21 15.85
C GLY A 347 -3.99 16.81 15.70
N GLN A 348 -4.10 16.04 16.77
CA GLN A 348 -3.44 14.76 16.87
C GLN A 348 -4.31 13.67 16.28
N TRP A 349 -3.65 12.79 15.54
CA TRP A 349 -4.17 11.47 15.25
C TRP A 349 -3.99 10.63 16.51
N ASN A 350 -5.09 10.14 17.06
CA ASN A 350 -5.03 9.23 18.17
C ASN A 350 -5.13 7.80 17.64
N TYR A 351 -3.99 7.12 17.63
CA TYR A 351 -3.90 5.71 17.29
C TYR A 351 -3.43 4.97 18.55
N GLU A 352 -4.26 4.11 19.11
CA GLU A 352 -3.98 3.41 20.39
C GLU A 352 -3.45 4.35 21.50
N GLY A 353 -3.94 5.57 21.58
CA GLY A 353 -3.45 6.54 22.54
C GLY A 353 -2.06 7.13 22.24
N ARG A 354 -1.49 6.83 21.07
CA ARG A 354 -0.21 7.39 20.63
C ARG A 354 -0.43 8.57 19.69
N GLU A 355 0.25 9.66 19.99
CA GLU A 355 0.27 10.84 19.14
C GLU A 355 1.20 10.65 17.95
N PHE A 356 0.75 11.00 16.75
CA PHE A 356 1.63 11.07 15.59
C PHE A 356 2.56 12.29 15.68
N GLY A 357 3.79 12.12 15.17
CA GLY A 357 4.74 13.22 15.11
C GLY A 357 4.23 14.40 14.29
N ARG A 358 4.51 15.62 14.74
CA ARG A 358 4.16 16.89 14.07
C ARG A 358 5.34 17.58 13.47
N VAL A 359 5.21 18.04 12.24
CA VAL A 359 6.15 18.94 11.58
C VAL A 359 5.48 20.29 11.41
N PRO A 360 5.99 21.36 12.05
CA PRO A 360 5.40 22.70 11.93
C PRO A 360 5.61 23.26 10.53
N LEU A 361 4.60 24.01 10.07
CA LEU A 361 4.62 24.83 8.86
C LEU A 361 4.69 26.32 9.27
N SER A 362 4.39 27.23 8.33
CA SER A 362 4.20 28.64 8.64
C SER A 362 2.89 28.87 9.44
N GLY A 363 2.84 29.96 10.19
CA GLY A 363 1.69 30.28 11.03
C GLY A 363 1.40 29.17 12.05
N SER A 364 0.13 28.82 12.20
CA SER A 364 -0.31 27.69 13.05
C SER A 364 -0.41 26.38 12.27
N GLY A 365 0.04 26.34 11.01
CA GLY A 365 -0.01 25.15 10.17
C GLY A 365 0.94 24.06 10.63
N TYR A 366 0.60 22.80 10.34
CA TYR A 366 1.44 21.62 10.60
C TYR A 366 1.03 20.43 9.75
N VAL A 367 1.93 19.45 9.67
CA VAL A 367 1.61 18.09 9.22
C VAL A 367 1.83 17.13 10.39
N ALA A 368 0.76 16.51 10.88
CA ALA A 368 0.87 15.35 11.77
C ALA A 368 0.75 14.08 10.94
N SER A 369 1.61 13.09 11.17
CA SER A 369 1.64 11.88 10.34
C SER A 369 2.02 10.64 11.12
N GLY A 370 1.48 9.49 10.69
CA GLY A 370 1.80 8.16 11.19
C GLY A 370 1.54 7.09 10.15
N LEU A 371 2.05 5.89 10.37
CA LEU A 371 1.89 4.74 9.47
C LEU A 371 0.85 3.78 10.00
N VAL A 372 -0.03 3.32 9.13
CA VAL A 372 -1.01 2.26 9.39
C VAL A 372 -0.98 1.28 8.21
N GLY A 373 -0.46 0.09 8.44
CA GLY A 373 -0.16 -0.83 7.35
C GLY A 373 0.85 -0.20 6.38
N GLN A 374 0.51 -0.18 5.10
CA GLN A 374 1.31 0.45 4.05
C GLN A 374 0.90 1.91 3.80
N ASN A 375 -0.09 2.40 4.52
CA ASN A 375 -0.63 3.74 4.34
C ASN A 375 -0.01 4.72 5.34
N MET A 376 0.32 5.90 4.87
CA MET A 376 0.68 7.03 5.69
C MET A 376 -0.57 7.89 5.89
N LEU A 377 -1.02 8.03 7.13
CA LEU A 377 -2.16 8.85 7.47
C LEU A 377 -1.66 10.19 7.99
N MET A 378 -2.31 11.29 7.57
CA MET A 378 -1.86 12.63 7.91
C MET A 378 -3.02 13.58 8.16
N HIS A 379 -2.83 14.48 9.12
CA HIS A 379 -3.59 15.72 9.23
C HIS A 379 -2.70 16.88 8.77
N LEU A 380 -3.07 17.51 7.68
CA LEU A 380 -2.42 18.73 7.19
C LEU A 380 -3.27 19.93 7.61
N ARG A 381 -2.86 20.62 8.65
CA ARG A 381 -3.51 21.86 9.07
C ARG A 381 -3.03 23.03 8.21
N ARG A 382 -3.99 23.75 7.63
CA ARG A 382 -3.73 24.91 6.82
C ARG A 382 -3.01 26.00 7.63
N PRO A 383 -1.89 26.54 7.13
CA PRO A 383 -1.28 27.73 7.71
C PRO A 383 -2.22 28.93 7.68
N ASP A 384 -2.24 29.74 8.75
CA ASP A 384 -3.14 30.89 8.87
C ASP A 384 -2.84 32.00 7.85
N ASP A 385 -1.59 32.10 7.41
CA ASP A 385 -1.13 33.05 6.38
C ASP A 385 -1.52 32.62 4.95
N LEU A 386 -2.08 31.40 4.78
CA LEU A 386 -2.48 30.87 3.49
C LEU A 386 -4.01 30.91 3.32
N LYS A 387 -4.46 31.59 2.25
CA LYS A 387 -5.89 31.69 1.95
C LYS A 387 -6.50 30.32 1.64
N ALA A 388 -7.70 30.06 2.14
CA ALA A 388 -8.44 28.82 1.92
C ALA A 388 -8.60 28.50 0.42
N SER A 389 -8.99 29.48 -0.39
CA SER A 389 -9.17 29.30 -1.84
C SER A 389 -7.89 28.86 -2.58
N THR A 390 -6.71 29.27 -2.11
CA THR A 390 -5.43 28.82 -2.67
C THR A 390 -5.11 27.42 -2.16
N PHE A 391 -5.21 27.21 -0.86
CA PHE A 391 -4.86 25.94 -0.21
C PHE A 391 -5.66 24.76 -0.77
N TYR A 392 -6.99 24.89 -0.87
CA TYR A 392 -7.83 23.80 -1.34
C TYR A 392 -7.80 23.56 -2.86
N ASN A 393 -7.20 24.45 -3.65
CA ASN A 393 -7.17 24.33 -5.11
C ASN A 393 -5.77 24.16 -5.71
N ASP A 394 -4.74 23.99 -4.88
CA ASP A 394 -3.37 23.77 -5.34
C ASP A 394 -2.77 22.47 -4.78
N PRO A 395 -2.99 21.33 -5.47
CA PRO A 395 -2.46 20.03 -5.02
C PRO A 395 -0.93 20.00 -4.97
N LYS A 396 -0.25 20.78 -5.82
CA LYS A 396 1.22 20.90 -5.75
C LYS A 396 1.64 21.51 -4.41
N GLN A 397 1.00 22.59 -3.98
CA GLN A 397 1.31 23.22 -2.71
C GLN A 397 1.03 22.31 -1.52
N VAL A 398 -0.08 21.55 -1.57
CA VAL A 398 -0.40 20.53 -0.56
C VAL A 398 0.70 19.48 -0.47
N MET A 399 1.15 18.93 -1.60
CA MET A 399 2.25 17.95 -1.63
C MET A 399 3.55 18.58 -1.14
N ASP A 400 3.91 19.80 -1.55
CA ASP A 400 5.13 20.49 -1.10
C ASP A 400 5.14 20.68 0.44
N MET A 401 3.96 20.84 1.08
CA MET A 401 3.84 20.86 2.55
C MET A 401 4.04 19.48 3.16
N VAL A 402 3.46 18.44 2.57
CA VAL A 402 3.65 17.05 3.01
C VAL A 402 5.12 16.65 2.94
N LEU A 403 5.83 17.07 1.88
CA LEU A 403 7.26 16.79 1.71
C LEU A 403 8.15 17.37 2.81
N LYS A 404 7.68 18.41 3.53
CA LYS A 404 8.42 18.95 4.70
C LYS A 404 8.56 17.95 5.86
N THR A 405 7.77 16.89 5.87
CA THR A 405 7.96 15.78 6.83
C THR A 405 9.33 15.11 6.65
N GLY A 406 9.93 15.20 5.46
CA GLY A 406 11.21 14.57 5.15
C GLY A 406 11.15 13.07 4.93
N PHE A 407 9.96 12.46 4.81
CA PHE A 407 9.80 11.04 4.49
C PHE A 407 10.24 10.70 3.06
N PHE A 408 10.09 11.64 2.13
CA PHE A 408 10.38 11.44 0.72
C PHE A 408 11.83 11.80 0.45
N ILE A 409 12.61 10.78 0.11
CA ILE A 409 14.04 10.90 -0.11
C ILE A 409 14.47 10.18 -1.39
N ARG A 410 15.46 10.76 -2.08
CA ARG A 410 16.20 10.07 -3.14
C ARG A 410 17.52 9.57 -2.59
N PRO A 411 17.76 8.25 -2.54
CA PRO A 411 19.07 7.72 -2.21
C PRO A 411 20.03 7.91 -3.39
N VAL A 412 21.22 8.48 -3.13
CA VAL A 412 22.30 8.62 -4.12
C VAL A 412 23.60 8.17 -3.45
N GLY A 413 24.02 6.95 -3.73
CA GLY A 413 25.08 6.31 -2.98
C GLY A 413 24.74 6.26 -1.47
N PRO A 414 25.61 6.74 -0.58
CA PRO A 414 25.34 6.80 0.85
C PRO A 414 24.44 7.98 1.27
N GLU A 415 24.25 8.96 0.39
CA GLU A 415 23.46 10.16 0.67
C GLU A 415 21.96 9.88 0.59
N ARG A 416 21.19 10.64 1.37
CA ARG A 416 19.74 10.62 1.43
C ARG A 416 19.25 12.04 1.23
N ILE A 417 18.86 12.37 -0.02
CA ILE A 417 18.50 13.73 -0.44
C ILE A 417 16.98 13.88 -0.36
N LYS A 418 16.50 14.87 0.37
CA LYS A 418 15.06 15.12 0.49
C LYS A 418 14.50 15.66 -0.81
N ILE A 419 13.33 15.14 -1.19
CA ILE A 419 12.51 15.69 -2.27
C ILE A 419 11.76 16.89 -1.69
N THR A 420 11.79 18.02 -2.38
CA THR A 420 11.16 19.28 -1.94
C THR A 420 9.95 19.65 -2.79
N SER A 421 9.85 19.11 -4.02
CA SER A 421 8.64 19.23 -4.83
C SER A 421 8.54 18.09 -5.84
N MET A 422 7.32 17.59 -6.05
CA MET A 422 6.98 16.62 -7.10
C MET A 422 6.28 17.31 -8.29
N GLY A 423 6.17 18.65 -8.27
CA GLY A 423 5.44 19.36 -9.30
C GLY A 423 3.93 19.15 -9.23
N LYS A 424 3.26 19.31 -10.38
CA LYS A 424 1.82 19.03 -10.50
C LYS A 424 1.57 17.51 -10.53
N PRO A 425 0.43 17.04 -9.99
CA PRO A 425 0.08 15.64 -10.12
C PRO A 425 -0.16 15.25 -11.58
N LYS A 426 0.15 14.01 -11.91
CA LYS A 426 -0.15 13.38 -13.21
C LYS A 426 -1.65 13.14 -13.39
N SER A 427 -2.35 12.84 -12.28
CA SER A 427 -3.78 12.61 -12.23
C SER A 427 -4.40 13.39 -11.07
N ASP A 428 -5.55 14.01 -11.34
CA ASP A 428 -6.37 14.75 -10.38
C ASP A 428 -7.82 14.32 -10.60
N THR A 429 -8.35 13.50 -9.70
CA THR A 429 -9.69 12.93 -9.78
C THR A 429 -10.39 13.01 -8.43
N LYS A 430 -11.66 12.63 -8.39
CA LYS A 430 -12.46 12.60 -7.17
C LYS A 430 -12.99 11.19 -6.92
N TYR A 431 -13.14 10.84 -5.66
CA TYR A 431 -13.73 9.59 -5.20
C TYR A 431 -14.73 9.88 -4.07
N THR A 432 -15.93 9.35 -4.19
CA THR A 432 -16.95 9.42 -3.12
C THR A 432 -16.98 8.07 -2.40
N ASP A 433 -16.72 8.09 -1.10
CA ASP A 433 -16.74 6.91 -0.26
C ASP A 433 -18.17 6.53 0.20
N GLY A 434 -18.31 5.44 0.97
CA GLY A 434 -19.56 4.96 1.52
C GLY A 434 -20.27 5.94 2.46
N TRP A 435 -19.52 6.91 3.04
CA TRP A 435 -20.03 7.99 3.86
C TRP A 435 -20.48 9.21 3.07
N GLN A 436 -20.48 9.14 1.74
CA GLN A 436 -20.73 10.29 0.85
C GLN A 436 -19.71 11.42 1.02
N ARG A 437 -18.49 11.12 1.51
CA ARG A 437 -17.40 12.08 1.57
C ARG A 437 -16.69 12.11 0.23
N GLU A 438 -16.38 13.30 -0.28
CA GLU A 438 -15.71 13.48 -1.56
C GLU A 438 -14.21 13.69 -1.36
N TRP A 439 -13.44 12.64 -1.57
CA TRP A 439 -11.98 12.66 -1.54
C TRP A 439 -11.43 13.19 -2.86
N ARG A 440 -10.39 14.01 -2.78
CA ARG A 440 -9.56 14.37 -3.92
C ARG A 440 -8.46 13.33 -4.04
N VAL A 441 -8.26 12.78 -5.24
CA VAL A 441 -7.31 11.70 -5.48
C VAL A 441 -6.26 12.17 -6.47
N TYR A 442 -5.03 12.23 -5.99
CA TYR A 442 -3.88 12.70 -6.74
C TYR A 442 -2.85 11.61 -6.92
N VAL A 443 -2.17 11.61 -8.07
CA VAL A 443 -1.08 10.67 -8.36
C VAL A 443 0.12 11.43 -8.89
N TRP A 444 1.31 11.18 -8.33
CA TRP A 444 2.60 11.67 -8.80
C TRP A 444 3.50 10.52 -9.18
N ASP A 445 4.37 10.74 -10.18
CA ASP A 445 5.39 9.79 -10.59
C ASP A 445 6.75 10.12 -9.93
N GLU A 446 7.43 9.08 -9.45
CA GLU A 446 8.86 9.10 -9.09
C GLU A 446 9.63 8.18 -10.05
N PRO A 447 10.02 8.67 -11.23
CA PRO A 447 10.57 7.80 -12.28
C PRO A 447 11.90 7.14 -11.91
N PHE A 448 12.72 7.78 -11.08
CA PHE A 448 14.00 7.20 -10.66
C PHE A 448 13.85 5.91 -9.83
N ALA A 449 12.72 5.75 -9.15
CA ALA A 449 12.40 4.59 -8.32
C ALA A 449 11.33 3.68 -8.95
N ASN A 450 10.79 4.08 -10.10
CA ASN A 450 9.66 3.42 -10.77
C ASN A 450 8.45 3.22 -9.84
N ILE A 451 8.14 4.25 -9.05
CA ILE A 451 7.00 4.25 -8.12
C ILE A 451 6.04 5.39 -8.43
N GLN A 452 4.81 5.23 -7.94
CA GLN A 452 3.81 6.29 -7.90
C GLN A 452 3.42 6.59 -6.46
N VAL A 453 3.23 7.87 -6.19
CA VAL A 453 2.69 8.37 -4.92
C VAL A 453 1.22 8.66 -5.14
N VAL A 454 0.35 7.96 -4.42
CA VAL A 454 -1.10 8.13 -4.45
C VAL A 454 -1.54 8.82 -3.17
N MET A 455 -2.27 9.92 -3.30
CA MET A 455 -2.82 10.68 -2.18
C MET A 455 -4.34 10.78 -2.30
N PHE A 456 -5.03 10.35 -1.26
CA PHE A 456 -6.44 10.63 -1.00
C PHE A 456 -6.50 11.76 0.02
N ALA A 457 -7.04 12.91 -0.36
CA ALA A 457 -7.13 14.10 0.48
C ALA A 457 -8.58 14.51 0.67
N LEU A 458 -9.08 14.42 1.90
CA LEU A 458 -10.43 14.86 2.26
C LEU A 458 -10.34 16.29 2.82
N PRO A 459 -10.97 17.28 2.17
CA PRO A 459 -11.04 18.62 2.73
C PRO A 459 -11.81 18.64 4.04
N VAL A 460 -11.23 19.25 5.06
CA VAL A 460 -11.85 19.53 6.37
C VAL A 460 -11.69 21.02 6.69
N PRO A 461 -12.49 21.62 7.59
CA PRO A 461 -12.49 23.08 7.78
C PRO A 461 -11.13 23.70 8.11
N ASP A 462 -10.28 22.98 8.84
CA ASP A 462 -8.95 23.46 9.20
C ASP A 462 -7.83 22.98 8.25
N GLY A 463 -8.16 22.16 7.23
CA GLY A 463 -7.15 21.66 6.31
C GLY A 463 -7.55 20.38 5.56
N TYR A 464 -6.72 19.37 5.63
CA TYR A 464 -6.95 18.08 4.97
C TYR A 464 -6.71 16.90 5.91
N ALA A 465 -7.60 15.91 5.84
CA ALA A 465 -7.30 14.55 6.24
C ALA A 465 -6.73 13.81 5.01
N ILE A 466 -5.53 13.23 5.13
CA ILE A 466 -4.81 12.65 4.01
C ILE A 466 -4.50 11.18 4.32
N MET A 467 -4.74 10.32 3.33
CA MET A 467 -4.19 8.98 3.23
C MET A 467 -3.26 8.94 2.03
N LEU A 468 -2.01 8.51 2.24
CA LEU A 468 -0.97 8.51 1.22
C LEU A 468 -0.26 7.17 1.18
N ARG A 469 0.04 6.69 -0.04
CA ARG A 469 0.74 5.44 -0.29
C ARG A 469 1.73 5.59 -1.43
N MET A 470 2.88 4.94 -1.28
CA MET A 470 3.89 4.80 -2.34
C MET A 470 3.91 3.35 -2.81
N ASN A 471 3.81 3.14 -4.10
CA ASN A 471 3.81 1.79 -4.69
C ASN A 471 4.56 1.74 -6.00
N PRO A 472 5.08 0.54 -6.39
CA PRO A 472 5.51 0.33 -7.76
C PRO A 472 4.40 0.73 -8.75
N ALA A 473 4.75 1.37 -9.84
CA ALA A 473 3.78 1.88 -10.82
C ALA A 473 2.84 0.78 -11.35
N ALA A 474 3.35 -0.44 -11.51
CA ALA A 474 2.61 -1.60 -11.99
C ALA A 474 1.43 -2.04 -11.10
N VAL A 475 1.45 -1.69 -9.79
CA VAL A 475 0.41 -2.11 -8.82
C VAL A 475 -0.38 -0.92 -8.27
N THR A 476 -0.31 0.23 -8.94
CA THR A 476 -1.01 1.44 -8.48
C THR A 476 -2.52 1.23 -8.44
N HIS A 477 -3.08 0.50 -9.40
CA HIS A 477 -4.52 0.19 -9.41
C HIS A 477 -4.92 -0.61 -8.16
N ASP A 478 -4.22 -1.69 -7.84
CA ASP A 478 -4.49 -2.52 -6.66
C ASP A 478 -4.43 -1.68 -5.37
N SER A 479 -3.42 -0.81 -5.27
CA SER A 479 -3.28 0.10 -4.14
C SER A 479 -4.42 1.11 -4.05
N MET A 480 -4.92 1.60 -5.20
CA MET A 480 -6.05 2.54 -5.22
C MET A 480 -7.36 1.89 -4.81
N ILE A 481 -7.63 0.63 -5.18
CA ILE A 481 -8.82 -0.08 -4.71
C ILE A 481 -8.76 -0.37 -3.21
N ASP A 482 -7.59 -0.74 -2.69
CA ASP A 482 -7.37 -0.86 -1.25
C ASP A 482 -7.66 0.47 -0.54
N MET A 483 -7.07 1.57 -0.99
CA MET A 483 -7.26 2.89 -0.39
C MET A 483 -8.73 3.33 -0.45
N LYS A 484 -9.44 3.07 -1.56
CA LYS A 484 -10.88 3.34 -1.67
C LYS A 484 -11.69 2.55 -0.65
N ALA A 485 -11.40 1.26 -0.51
CA ALA A 485 -12.07 0.43 0.50
C ALA A 485 -11.76 0.91 1.92
N LEU A 486 -10.50 1.29 2.19
CA LEU A 486 -10.07 1.77 3.50
C LEU A 486 -10.70 3.11 3.89
N THR A 487 -11.08 3.98 2.94
CA THR A 487 -11.78 5.22 3.29
C THR A 487 -13.07 4.97 4.06
N ASP A 488 -13.77 3.86 3.79
CA ASP A 488 -15.01 3.51 4.48
C ASP A 488 -14.78 3.18 5.97
N PHE A 489 -13.58 2.77 6.33
CA PHE A 489 -13.18 2.51 7.73
C PHE A 489 -12.54 3.72 8.41
N PHE A 490 -12.31 4.79 7.66
CA PHE A 490 -11.56 5.94 8.13
C PHE A 490 -12.47 6.95 8.82
N ASN A 491 -12.33 7.08 10.14
CA ASN A 491 -13.13 8.00 10.93
C ASN A 491 -12.51 9.39 10.90
N VAL A 492 -13.23 10.36 10.36
CA VAL A 492 -12.79 11.76 10.25
C VAL A 492 -13.83 12.69 10.85
N ASP A 493 -13.43 13.42 11.87
CA ASP A 493 -14.21 14.55 12.39
C ASP A 493 -13.86 15.81 11.60
N PHE A 494 -14.90 16.50 11.11
CA PHE A 494 -14.74 17.79 10.46
C PHE A 494 -14.59 18.87 11.52
N GLY A 495 -13.40 19.42 11.70
CA GLY A 495 -13.11 20.35 12.77
C GLY A 495 -12.39 21.59 12.31
N GLY A 496 -12.57 22.66 13.08
CA GLY A 496 -11.91 23.94 12.86
C GLY A 496 -12.50 25.04 13.72
N SER A 497 -11.86 26.21 13.71
CA SER A 497 -12.44 27.41 14.32
C SER A 497 -13.68 27.86 13.56
N LEU A 498 -14.53 28.64 14.21
CA LEU A 498 -15.72 29.21 13.54
C LEU A 498 -15.35 30.02 12.30
N ALA A 499 -14.23 30.73 12.31
CA ALA A 499 -13.74 31.44 11.14
C ALA A 499 -13.37 30.47 9.99
N GLN A 500 -12.69 29.36 10.30
CA GLN A 500 -12.35 28.33 9.30
C GLN A 500 -13.59 27.64 8.74
N TRP A 501 -14.56 27.36 9.59
CA TRP A 501 -15.86 26.82 9.16
C TRP A 501 -16.61 27.77 8.21
N LYS A 502 -16.59 29.06 8.49
CA LYS A 502 -17.21 30.05 7.59
C LYS A 502 -16.55 30.05 6.22
N ASP A 503 -15.23 30.06 6.18
CA ASP A 503 -14.47 29.99 4.92
C ASP A 503 -14.79 28.68 4.17
N PHE A 504 -14.80 27.57 4.87
CA PHE A 504 -15.04 26.23 4.30
C PHE A 504 -16.46 26.10 3.72
N LEU A 505 -17.49 26.53 4.47
CA LEU A 505 -18.90 26.48 4.01
C LEU A 505 -19.19 27.47 2.86
N SER A 506 -18.36 28.48 2.66
CA SER A 506 -18.51 29.43 1.55
C SER A 506 -18.16 28.85 0.19
N ASP A 507 -17.38 27.76 0.14
CA ASP A 507 -16.99 27.08 -1.08
C ASP A 507 -17.71 25.72 -1.20
N SER A 508 -18.80 25.71 -1.97
CA SER A 508 -19.61 24.50 -2.16
C SER A 508 -18.85 23.33 -2.79
N SER A 509 -17.71 23.58 -3.45
CA SER A 509 -16.88 22.53 -4.03
C SER A 509 -16.11 21.71 -2.99
N LEU A 510 -16.05 22.17 -1.74
CA LEU A 510 -15.42 21.47 -0.61
C LEU A 510 -16.41 20.60 0.16
N LEU A 511 -17.72 20.83 -0.02
CA LEU A 511 -18.74 20.22 0.81
C LEU A 511 -19.09 18.81 0.33
N SER A 512 -18.73 17.82 1.12
CA SER A 512 -19.20 16.44 0.97
C SER A 512 -20.71 16.32 1.27
N GLY A 513 -21.33 15.24 0.78
CA GLY A 513 -22.76 14.99 0.97
C GLY A 513 -23.30 15.27 2.36
N PRO A 514 -22.65 14.75 3.44
CA PRO A 514 -23.11 14.97 4.82
C PRO A 514 -23.13 16.43 5.27
N LEU A 515 -22.28 17.26 4.69
CA LEU A 515 -22.13 18.67 5.07
C LEU A 515 -22.95 19.62 4.21
N LYS A 516 -23.57 19.17 3.12
CA LYS A 516 -24.32 20.02 2.19
C LYS A 516 -25.48 20.77 2.85
N ASP A 517 -26.10 20.14 3.84
CA ASP A 517 -27.21 20.74 4.60
C ASP A 517 -26.75 21.38 5.92
N THR A 518 -25.44 21.53 6.13
CA THR A 518 -24.89 22.14 7.33
C THR A 518 -24.83 23.64 7.19
N HIS A 519 -25.46 24.35 8.11
CA HIS A 519 -25.45 25.81 8.18
C HIS A 519 -24.94 26.23 9.56
N ILE A 520 -23.95 27.11 9.56
CA ILE A 520 -23.38 27.69 10.76
C ILE A 520 -23.49 29.20 10.64
N ASP A 521 -24.12 29.82 11.63
CA ASP A 521 -24.21 31.27 11.74
C ASP A 521 -23.72 31.71 13.10
N PHE A 522 -22.95 32.78 13.17
CA PHE A 522 -22.47 33.34 14.42
C PHE A 522 -22.31 34.86 14.33
N ASP A 523 -22.59 35.49 15.47
CA ASP A 523 -22.35 36.89 15.71
C ASP A 523 -21.41 37.00 16.90
N TYR A 524 -20.20 37.45 16.66
CA TYR A 524 -19.15 37.49 17.69
C TYR A 524 -19.63 38.27 18.94
N GLY A 525 -19.35 37.69 20.10
CA GLY A 525 -19.79 38.22 21.38
C GLY A 525 -21.26 37.97 21.70
N LYS A 526 -22.08 37.38 20.80
CA LYS A 526 -23.53 37.28 21.02
C LYS A 526 -24.15 35.93 20.85
N ARG A 527 -23.85 35.23 19.76
CA ARG A 527 -24.55 33.96 19.45
C ARG A 527 -23.76 33.07 18.49
N PHE A 528 -24.02 31.80 18.62
CA PHE A 528 -23.65 30.77 17.66
C PHE A 528 -24.89 29.93 17.35
N SER A 529 -25.12 29.55 16.12
CA SER A 529 -26.14 28.60 15.73
C SER A 529 -25.60 27.56 14.77
N TYR A 530 -26.02 26.34 15.00
CA TYR A 530 -25.73 25.19 14.15
C TYR A 530 -27.04 24.58 13.64
N SER A 531 -27.06 24.18 12.41
CA SER A 531 -28.18 23.51 11.78
C SER A 531 -27.69 22.52 10.73
N SER A 532 -28.22 21.31 10.78
CA SER A 532 -28.04 20.26 9.75
C SER A 532 -29.41 19.78 9.28
N GLY A 533 -29.44 18.75 8.43
CA GLY A 533 -30.69 18.10 8.03
C GLY A 533 -31.48 17.50 9.20
N ARG A 534 -30.83 17.16 10.32
CA ARG A 534 -31.45 16.42 11.45
C ARG A 534 -31.65 17.24 12.71
N ILE A 535 -30.75 18.16 13.01
CA ILE A 535 -30.79 18.94 14.25
C ILE A 535 -30.57 20.43 14.01
N ALA A 536 -31.02 21.23 14.95
CA ALA A 536 -30.60 22.63 15.06
C ALA A 536 -30.46 23.00 16.52
N PHE A 537 -29.48 23.82 16.86
CA PHE A 537 -29.34 24.42 18.16
C PHE A 537 -28.72 25.79 18.12
N ASN A 538 -29.02 26.61 19.08
CA ASN A 538 -28.41 27.88 19.32
C ASN A 538 -27.61 27.82 20.62
N TYR A 539 -26.42 28.39 20.60
CA TYR A 539 -25.65 28.60 21.82
C TYR A 539 -26.06 29.93 22.44
N PRO A 540 -26.63 29.92 23.66
CA PRO A 540 -27.08 31.15 24.27
C PRO A 540 -25.88 31.99 24.77
N SER A 541 -25.93 33.29 24.51
CA SER A 541 -24.90 34.24 24.95
C SER A 541 -24.74 34.35 26.49
N SER A 542 -25.73 33.84 27.25
CA SER A 542 -25.64 33.72 28.70
C SER A 542 -24.60 32.72 29.19
N LEU A 543 -24.17 31.79 28.33
CA LEU A 543 -23.18 30.79 28.73
C LEU A 543 -21.75 31.36 28.57
N GLN A 544 -21.42 31.92 27.40
CA GLN A 544 -20.14 32.54 27.14
C GLN A 544 -20.17 33.34 25.83
N GLU A 545 -19.22 34.28 25.66
CA GLU A 545 -19.07 35.02 24.41
C GLU A 545 -18.55 34.12 23.28
N VAL A 546 -19.15 34.28 22.10
CA VAL A 546 -18.71 33.57 20.89
C VAL A 546 -17.54 34.33 20.25
N ALA A 547 -16.44 33.66 20.05
CA ALA A 547 -15.21 34.19 19.47
C ALA A 547 -14.78 33.43 18.19
N THR A 548 -13.93 34.04 17.40
CA THR A 548 -13.46 33.46 16.12
C THR A 548 -12.65 32.19 16.27
N ASP A 549 -11.99 32.02 17.41
CA ASP A 549 -11.15 30.90 17.78
C ASP A 549 -11.90 29.77 18.48
N ASN A 550 -13.21 29.96 18.78
CA ASN A 550 -14.03 28.84 19.22
C ASN A 550 -14.00 27.72 18.20
N VAL A 551 -13.89 26.48 18.67
CA VAL A 551 -13.72 25.30 17.81
C VAL A 551 -15.04 24.53 17.72
N LEU A 552 -15.41 24.18 16.48
CA LEU A 552 -16.53 23.32 16.17
C LEU A 552 -16.02 22.05 15.50
N GLY A 553 -16.48 20.90 15.97
CA GLY A 553 -16.28 19.59 15.33
C GLY A 553 -17.60 18.95 14.96
N VAL A 554 -17.66 18.34 13.79
CA VAL A 554 -18.80 17.54 13.32
C VAL A 554 -18.30 16.17 12.92
N GLY A 555 -18.69 15.15 13.65
CA GLY A 555 -18.36 13.76 13.40
C GLY A 555 -19.54 13.02 12.76
N PHE A 556 -19.21 12.01 11.98
CA PHE A 556 -20.18 11.11 11.36
C PHE A 556 -19.88 9.68 11.83
N GLY A 557 -20.85 9.01 12.43
CA GLY A 557 -20.76 7.62 12.87
C GLY A 557 -21.40 6.66 11.89
N TYR A 558 -20.88 5.44 11.79
CA TYR A 558 -21.46 4.36 11.01
C TYR A 558 -22.60 3.70 11.73
N TYR A 559 -23.59 3.35 10.95
CA TYR A 559 -24.54 2.32 11.31
C TYR A 559 -24.52 1.23 10.23
N TYR A 560 -24.11 0.03 10.58
CA TYR A 560 -24.13 -1.12 9.70
C TYR A 560 -25.42 -1.92 9.95
N SER A 561 -26.27 -2.05 8.93
CA SER A 561 -27.42 -2.91 9.02
C SER A 561 -27.04 -4.35 8.62
N HIS A 562 -27.74 -5.34 9.18
CA HIS A 562 -27.59 -6.77 8.90
C HIS A 562 -27.62 -7.13 7.39
N ASN A 563 -28.13 -6.24 6.55
CA ASN A 563 -28.19 -6.40 5.09
C ASN A 563 -26.97 -5.83 4.34
N GLY A 564 -25.89 -5.47 5.02
CA GLY A 564 -24.66 -4.95 4.40
C GLY A 564 -24.79 -3.52 3.89
N LYS A 565 -25.79 -2.76 4.32
CA LYS A 565 -25.89 -1.33 4.02
C LYS A 565 -25.25 -0.53 5.13
N ILE A 566 -24.32 0.33 4.75
CA ILE A 566 -23.79 1.36 5.65
C ILE A 566 -24.74 2.54 5.57
N ASP A 567 -25.41 2.85 6.67
CA ASP A 567 -26.22 4.05 6.81
C ASP A 567 -25.36 5.16 7.40
N LEU A 568 -25.25 6.26 6.69
CA LEU A 568 -24.50 7.43 7.11
C LEU A 568 -25.32 8.23 8.14
N GLU A 569 -24.73 8.51 9.28
CA GLU A 569 -25.33 9.31 10.32
C GLU A 569 -24.38 10.38 10.86
N THR A 570 -24.94 11.56 11.18
CA THR A 570 -24.27 12.50 12.06
C THR A 570 -24.32 11.93 13.48
N SER A 571 -23.20 11.45 13.98
CA SER A 571 -23.14 10.84 15.30
C SER A 571 -22.83 11.85 16.40
N ASP A 572 -22.10 12.92 16.07
CA ASP A 572 -21.54 13.81 17.06
C ASP A 572 -21.37 15.23 16.52
N VAL A 573 -21.86 16.21 17.26
CA VAL A 573 -21.58 17.63 17.03
C VAL A 573 -20.99 18.20 18.30
N GLN A 574 -19.73 18.58 18.26
CA GLN A 574 -19.00 19.10 19.40
C GLN A 574 -18.67 20.57 19.20
N VAL A 575 -18.97 21.38 20.19
CA VAL A 575 -18.60 22.80 20.24
C VAL A 575 -17.72 23.02 21.47
N ARG A 576 -16.47 23.42 21.23
CA ARG A 576 -15.55 23.85 22.27
C ARG A 576 -15.40 25.36 22.20
N ILE A 577 -15.69 26.05 23.28
CA ILE A 577 -15.92 27.49 23.25
C ILE A 577 -14.74 28.30 23.78
N ASN A 578 -13.86 27.72 24.55
CA ASN A 578 -12.62 28.37 24.95
C ASN A 578 -11.45 27.40 24.92
N VAL A 579 -10.30 27.87 24.46
CA VAL A 579 -9.10 27.04 24.35
C VAL A 579 -8.36 26.90 25.68
N THR A 580 -8.48 27.89 26.54
CA THR A 580 -7.77 27.94 27.83
C THR A 580 -8.61 27.49 29.02
N ASP A 581 -9.94 27.56 28.90
CA ASP A 581 -10.89 27.15 29.93
C ASP A 581 -12.18 26.69 29.21
N PRO A 582 -12.19 25.47 28.73
CA PRO A 582 -13.15 25.07 27.71
C PRO A 582 -14.48 24.62 28.34
N ASP A 583 -15.49 25.47 28.17
CA ASP A 583 -16.85 24.95 28.15
C ASP A 583 -17.03 24.08 26.90
N ARG A 584 -17.53 22.86 27.09
CA ARG A 584 -17.76 21.90 26.01
C ARG A 584 -19.25 21.62 25.91
N ILE A 585 -19.73 21.65 24.66
CA ILE A 585 -21.08 21.17 24.33
C ILE A 585 -20.90 20.03 23.36
N ASN A 586 -21.58 18.94 23.61
CA ASN A 586 -21.63 17.81 22.71
C ASN A 586 -23.09 17.42 22.48
N VAL A 587 -23.48 17.29 21.25
CA VAL A 587 -24.79 16.77 20.84
C VAL A 587 -24.55 15.51 20.03
N ARG A 588 -25.00 14.38 20.57
CA ARG A 588 -24.82 13.08 19.93
C ARG A 588 -26.14 12.43 19.58
N ARG A 589 -26.24 11.90 18.37
CA ARG A 589 -27.32 11.03 17.96
C ARG A 589 -26.96 9.58 18.29
N HIS A 590 -27.93 8.85 18.81
CA HIS A 590 -27.85 7.43 19.11
C HIS A 590 -28.98 6.72 18.39
N VAL A 591 -28.70 5.56 17.83
CA VAL A 591 -29.66 4.72 17.11
C VAL A 591 -29.89 3.43 17.91
N ALA A 592 -31.14 2.96 17.91
CA ALA A 592 -31.48 1.72 18.57
C ALA A 592 -30.68 0.55 17.99
N PRO A 593 -30.02 -0.27 18.82
CA PRO A 593 -29.24 -1.41 18.35
C PRO A 593 -30.12 -2.42 17.62
N SER A 594 -29.59 -3.04 16.58
CA SER A 594 -30.19 -4.20 15.95
C SER A 594 -30.37 -5.33 16.97
N PRO A 595 -31.42 -6.17 16.85
CA PRO A 595 -31.62 -7.33 17.73
C PRO A 595 -30.44 -8.28 17.80
N ASP A 596 -29.62 -8.32 16.76
CA ASP A 596 -28.47 -9.22 16.62
C ASP A 596 -27.19 -8.69 17.29
N LEU A 597 -27.20 -7.45 17.79
CA LEU A 597 -26.07 -6.87 18.49
C LEU A 597 -25.85 -7.50 19.86
N ASP A 598 -24.61 -7.43 20.33
CA ASP A 598 -24.27 -7.97 21.64
C ASP A 598 -24.97 -7.23 22.80
N ASP A 599 -24.89 -7.82 23.99
CA ASP A 599 -25.59 -7.29 25.15
C ASP A 599 -25.01 -5.95 25.64
N SER A 600 -23.78 -5.61 25.29
CA SER A 600 -23.17 -4.34 25.70
C SER A 600 -23.84 -3.14 25.01
N PHE A 601 -24.17 -3.28 23.72
CA PHE A 601 -24.92 -2.27 22.98
C PHE A 601 -26.34 -2.10 23.49
N LYS A 602 -27.01 -3.21 23.75
CA LYS A 602 -28.35 -3.22 24.33
C LYS A 602 -28.36 -2.56 25.71
N ALA A 603 -27.31 -2.82 26.51
CA ALA A 603 -27.16 -2.19 27.83
C ALA A 603 -26.90 -0.68 27.71
N ALA A 604 -26.05 -0.25 26.77
CA ALA A 604 -25.80 1.17 26.53
C ALA A 604 -27.06 1.89 26.04
N TRP A 605 -27.79 1.30 25.10
CA TRP A 605 -29.08 1.81 24.65
C TRP A 605 -30.10 1.87 25.80
N GLY A 606 -30.15 0.85 26.67
CA GLY A 606 -31.01 0.80 27.84
C GLY A 606 -30.74 1.95 28.82
N LYS A 607 -29.48 2.35 29.03
CA LYS A 607 -29.14 3.52 29.86
C LYS A 607 -29.68 4.81 29.27
N LEU A 608 -29.59 4.99 27.94
CA LEU A 608 -30.15 6.16 27.27
C LEU A 608 -31.67 6.18 27.35
N LEU A 609 -32.32 5.05 27.02
CA LEU A 609 -33.79 4.92 27.04
C LEU A 609 -34.38 5.19 28.39
N HIS A 610 -33.73 4.74 29.46
CA HIS A 610 -34.18 4.93 30.84
C HIS A 610 -33.58 6.14 31.53
N LYS A 611 -32.86 7.01 30.78
CA LYS A 611 -32.21 8.22 31.29
C LYS A 611 -31.37 7.95 32.54
N GLN A 612 -30.62 6.85 32.53
CA GLN A 612 -29.71 6.48 33.61
C GLN A 612 -28.44 7.30 33.57
N HIS A 613 -27.75 7.40 34.69
CA HIS A 613 -26.47 8.08 34.78
C HIS A 613 -25.47 7.57 33.68
N PRO A 614 -24.77 8.46 32.96
CA PRO A 614 -24.64 9.92 33.16
C PRO A 614 -25.70 10.79 32.45
N TYR A 615 -26.80 10.21 31.92
CA TYR A 615 -27.79 10.89 31.08
C TYR A 615 -29.05 11.35 31.87
N ASP A 616 -28.95 11.40 33.19
CA ASP A 616 -30.04 11.70 34.14
C ASP A 616 -30.17 13.18 34.46
N ALA A 617 -29.44 14.05 33.77
CA ALA A 617 -29.37 15.49 34.06
C ALA A 617 -28.86 15.82 35.47
N VAL A 618 -28.03 14.94 36.05
CA VAL A 618 -27.31 15.14 37.32
C VAL A 618 -25.86 15.40 37.02
N ALA A 619 -25.32 16.48 37.58
CA ALA A 619 -23.90 16.84 37.37
C ALA A 619 -22.99 15.85 38.12
N TYR A 620 -21.86 15.52 37.49
CA TYR A 620 -20.84 14.62 38.03
C TYR A 620 -19.45 15.14 37.72
N ASN A 621 -18.46 14.68 38.49
CA ASN A 621 -17.05 14.96 38.20
C ASN A 621 -16.44 13.86 37.35
N ASP A 622 -15.68 14.27 36.32
CA ASP A 622 -14.86 13.40 35.49
C ASP A 622 -13.42 13.95 35.48
N GLY A 623 -12.57 13.43 36.35
CA GLY A 623 -11.25 13.96 36.59
C GLY A 623 -11.28 15.41 37.11
N ASP A 624 -10.61 16.31 36.37
CA ASP A 624 -10.56 17.75 36.66
C ASP A 624 -11.73 18.54 36.04
N GLU A 625 -12.70 17.84 35.47
CA GLU A 625 -13.86 18.42 34.78
C GLU A 625 -15.15 18.08 35.50
N MET A 626 -16.14 18.92 35.33
CA MET A 626 -17.50 18.68 35.80
C MET A 626 -18.45 18.64 34.62
N ASP A 627 -19.21 17.56 34.53
CA ASP A 627 -20.05 17.22 33.39
C ASP A 627 -21.51 17.04 33.78
N ILE A 628 -22.39 17.25 32.81
CA ILE A 628 -23.83 16.99 32.93
C ILE A 628 -24.42 16.66 31.56
N ALA A 629 -25.27 15.64 31.47
CA ALA A 629 -25.89 15.24 30.21
C ALA A 629 -27.39 14.90 30.39
N ALA A 630 -28.14 15.12 29.32
CA ALA A 630 -29.55 14.72 29.26
C ALA A 630 -29.90 14.10 27.91
N VAL A 631 -30.88 13.22 27.92
CA VAL A 631 -31.48 12.62 26.71
C VAL A 631 -32.61 13.48 26.20
N VAL A 632 -32.62 13.71 24.88
CA VAL A 632 -33.76 14.29 24.16
C VAL A 632 -34.44 13.21 23.34
N ASP A 633 -35.72 13.04 23.55
CA ASP A 633 -36.56 12.12 22.81
C ASP A 633 -37.14 12.83 21.57
N PRO A 634 -36.95 12.33 20.35
CA PRO A 634 -37.45 12.99 19.14
C PRO A 634 -38.96 12.94 18.95
N GLY A 635 -39.68 12.16 19.77
CA GLY A 635 -41.14 12.11 19.66
C GLY A 635 -41.83 10.95 20.36
N SER A 636 -43.13 10.93 20.36
CA SER A 636 -44.03 10.14 21.17
C SER A 636 -44.23 8.66 20.82
N THR A 637 -43.19 7.94 20.39
CA THR A 637 -43.28 6.49 20.18
C THR A 637 -42.90 5.74 21.44
N ALA A 638 -43.66 4.72 21.82
CA ALA A 638 -43.37 3.86 22.96
C ALA A 638 -42.00 3.14 22.86
N THR A 639 -41.47 3.05 21.67
CA THR A 639 -40.15 2.47 21.38
C THR A 639 -39.41 3.39 20.37
N PRO A 640 -38.62 4.35 20.84
CA PRO A 640 -37.85 5.22 19.97
C PRO A 640 -36.79 4.41 19.22
N THR A 641 -36.63 4.69 17.93
CA THR A 641 -35.56 4.12 17.11
C THR A 641 -34.30 4.96 17.15
N GLU A 642 -34.40 6.22 17.59
CA GLU A 642 -33.28 7.13 17.79
C GLU A 642 -33.48 8.00 19.02
N LEU A 643 -32.39 8.39 19.64
CA LEU A 643 -32.34 9.31 20.77
C LEU A 643 -31.17 10.29 20.53
N TYR A 644 -31.28 11.46 21.13
CA TYR A 644 -30.22 12.45 21.15
C TYR A 644 -29.77 12.72 22.58
N THR A 645 -28.47 12.93 22.78
CA THR A 645 -27.96 13.45 24.05
C THR A 645 -27.42 14.86 23.86
N VAL A 646 -27.68 15.71 24.81
CA VAL A 646 -27.03 17.01 24.95
C VAL A 646 -26.19 16.95 26.21
N PHE A 647 -24.91 17.22 26.02
CA PHE A 647 -23.89 17.20 27.05
C PHE A 647 -23.34 18.62 27.23
N TYR A 648 -23.07 19.01 28.45
CA TYR A 648 -22.31 20.20 28.80
C TYR A 648 -21.24 19.84 29.83
N GLY A 649 -20.03 20.24 29.58
CA GLY A 649 -18.88 20.04 30.46
C GLY A 649 -18.05 21.30 30.60
N THR A 650 -17.44 21.48 31.75
CA THR A 650 -16.57 22.62 32.05
C THR A 650 -15.42 22.20 32.97
N GLN A 651 -14.32 22.94 32.91
CA GLN A 651 -13.14 22.64 33.71
C GLN A 651 -13.34 23.11 35.17
N GLY A 652 -12.82 22.35 36.12
CA GLY A 652 -12.90 22.65 37.54
C GLY A 652 -14.23 22.22 38.21
N THR A 653 -14.38 22.53 39.48
CA THR A 653 -15.57 22.16 40.28
C THR A 653 -16.54 23.32 40.33
N HIS A 654 -17.79 23.07 39.93
CA HIS A 654 -18.89 24.03 39.91
C HIS A 654 -20.03 23.57 40.80
N GLN A 655 -20.99 24.46 41.08
CA GLN A 655 -22.19 24.06 41.78
C GLN A 655 -23.10 23.22 40.85
N PRO A 656 -23.64 22.07 41.30
CA PRO A 656 -24.53 21.24 40.48
C PRO A 656 -25.76 22.01 39.94
N SER A 657 -26.27 22.99 40.70
CA SER A 657 -27.35 23.88 40.28
C SER A 657 -26.99 24.72 39.05
N ASP A 658 -25.77 25.19 38.98
CA ASP A 658 -25.30 26.02 37.86
C ASP A 658 -25.14 25.20 36.60
N MET A 659 -24.56 23.99 36.71
CA MET A 659 -24.49 23.01 35.64
C MET A 659 -25.87 22.66 35.08
N LYS A 660 -26.83 22.42 35.99
CA LYS A 660 -28.21 22.13 35.60
C LYS A 660 -28.87 23.30 34.88
N THR A 661 -28.63 24.53 35.32
CA THR A 661 -29.16 25.74 34.69
C THR A 661 -28.60 25.88 33.24
N LYS A 662 -27.31 25.68 33.07
CA LYS A 662 -26.65 25.74 31.74
C LYS A 662 -27.19 24.64 30.79
N LEU A 663 -27.33 23.40 31.27
CA LEU A 663 -27.94 22.34 30.50
C LEU A 663 -29.38 22.66 30.10
N ASP A 664 -30.19 23.16 31.02
CA ASP A 664 -31.59 23.50 30.75
C ASP A 664 -31.72 24.64 29.71
N GLU A 665 -30.79 25.60 29.70
CA GLU A 665 -30.74 26.66 28.70
C GLU A 665 -30.37 26.09 27.30
N LEU A 666 -29.42 25.16 27.22
CA LEU A 666 -29.06 24.47 25.97
C LEU A 666 -30.23 23.65 25.46
N MET A 667 -30.89 22.89 26.33
CA MET A 667 -32.03 22.04 25.98
C MET A 667 -33.22 22.85 25.42
N LYS A 668 -33.44 24.07 25.89
CA LYS A 668 -34.45 24.97 25.32
C LYS A 668 -34.15 25.44 23.91
N GLN A 669 -32.87 25.49 23.54
CA GLN A 669 -32.39 25.95 22.23
C GLN A 669 -32.17 24.80 21.24
N PHE A 670 -32.24 23.57 21.69
CA PHE A 670 -32.07 22.38 20.88
C PHE A 670 -33.38 21.98 20.19
N LYS A 671 -33.30 21.64 18.90
CA LYS A 671 -34.45 21.16 18.11
C LYS A 671 -34.04 19.97 17.28
N ILE A 672 -34.82 18.92 17.32
CA ILE A 672 -34.75 17.82 16.37
C ILE A 672 -35.62 18.21 15.18
N LYS A 673 -35.07 18.08 13.97
CA LYS A 673 -35.81 18.26 12.73
C LYS A 673 -36.38 16.89 12.35
N SER A 674 -37.65 16.82 12.06
CA SER A 674 -38.23 15.61 11.46
C SER A 674 -37.59 15.39 10.08
N PRO A 675 -37.18 14.15 9.71
CA PRO A 675 -36.61 13.82 8.43
C PRO A 675 -37.52 14.16 7.25
#